data_e6d794fc438c6e55f2beca92bdaa3db3
#
_entry.id   e6d794fc438c6e55f2beca92bdaa3db3
#
_cell.length_a   1.000
_cell.length_b   1.000
_cell.length_c   1.000
_cell.angle_alpha   90.00
_cell.angle_beta   90.00
_cell.angle_gamma   90.00
#
_symmetry.space_group_name_H-M   'P 1'
#
loop_
_entity.id
_entity.type
_entity.pdbx_description
1 polymer ?
#
loop_
_entity_poly.entity_id
_entity_poly.type
_entity_poly.pdbx_seq_one_letter_code
_entity_poly.pdbx_strand_id
1 'polypeptide(L)'
;MTNIELLNQTLRFLDDGQFKANEKTVSLKLTNKQMKEAVVLLPEDVHLLCSNFSVNNRSAGRSCLFTCEKTDSFSAAISQYRKHNYLYHANEKPVLVLNFANPVNPGGGVRYGARAQEEDLCRKSSLLLSLESSAAKAYYEYNREHSSFMGSDAMMISPFVEIIRDKNCAPAENTEIVSVLTCAAPELYHGLNGIPEATYRDLVFHRIYRMLICAALYGYKNLILGAWGCGAFGNDAAVVSDLFLKAFNQIENEFDGIGNLFRHVEFAVLSRSENQYNYLQFSRNFGADADFSRRQNSSYDEGVNYRNKIRGSLIGGAAGDALGYTIEFMDEASIFRITGPDGLRKYEYSSDSGKAMISDDTQMTMFTANGILCGVTNGKNDTCGPNIVSSVAIAYQDWLLTQSFSGNRTAAEAAKDRQSWLLHLPELFSRRAPGNTCLSALYEQMDGTVKASIGNPLNHSKGCGGVMRAAPMGLRRFSGTDIGTIDRMGAEIAAITHGNSLGYLPAAILTHIIHRIVYPQARLSLKEIITEAIEAVSKQFSEDSQIDVLSDLLQLALSLSENGDSDLENIHRLGQGWVGEEALAIAVYCSLRHHNDFSAGIISAVNHNGDSDSTGAVTGNILGAWLGYQSIDDQWLRDLELHDVILALSDDLSRALPMDRDGSITDDNWNRKYMEGRLPIPEQA
;
A
#
# COMPACT_ATOMS: atom_id res chain seq x y z
N MET A 1 -3.25 17.19 46.08
CA MET A 1 -2.05 16.55 45.54
C MET A 1 -1.88 16.98 44.11
N THR A 2 -0.73 17.50 43.73
CA THR A 2 -0.40 17.82 42.34
C THR A 2 -0.13 16.56 41.55
N ASN A 3 -0.17 16.65 40.20
CA ASN A 3 0.13 15.49 39.33
C ASN A 3 1.56 14.93 39.57
N ILE A 4 2.52 15.80 39.90
CA ILE A 4 3.89 15.40 40.21
C ILE A 4 3.97 14.65 41.54
N GLU A 5 3.29 15.15 42.59
CA GLU A 5 3.21 14.47 43.88
C GLU A 5 2.52 13.12 43.76
N LEU A 6 1.47 13.03 42.93
CA LEU A 6 0.74 11.81 42.63
C LEU A 6 1.64 10.76 41.96
N LEU A 7 2.42 11.17 40.94
CA LEU A 7 3.39 10.28 40.28
C LEU A 7 4.44 9.79 41.30
N ASN A 8 5.02 10.70 42.08
CA ASN A 8 6.04 10.33 43.08
C ASN A 8 5.50 9.37 44.12
N GLN A 9 4.23 9.49 44.51
CA GLN A 9 3.59 8.54 45.39
C GLN A 9 3.38 7.17 44.71
N THR A 10 2.95 7.17 43.42
CA THR A 10 2.83 5.94 42.62
C THR A 10 4.17 5.20 42.59
N LEU A 11 5.26 5.89 42.24
CA LEU A 11 6.59 5.28 42.15
C LEU A 11 7.06 4.69 43.47
N ARG A 12 6.77 5.35 44.62
CA ARG A 12 7.04 4.77 45.93
C ARG A 12 6.25 3.50 46.19
N PHE A 13 4.96 3.47 45.86
CA PHE A 13 4.14 2.26 46.01
C PHE A 13 4.70 1.09 45.20
N LEU A 14 5.20 1.37 43.99
CA LEU A 14 5.80 0.36 43.14
C LEU A 14 7.16 -0.13 43.67
N ASP A 15 7.94 0.76 44.25
CA ASP A 15 9.25 0.42 44.85
C ASP A 15 9.08 -0.37 46.15
N ASP A 16 8.12 0.02 47.00
CA ASP A 16 7.80 -0.64 48.26
C ASP A 16 7.10 -2.01 48.04
N GLY A 17 6.61 -2.31 46.86
CA GLY A 17 5.87 -3.53 46.50
C GLY A 17 4.50 -3.65 47.17
N GLN A 18 4.07 -2.63 47.93
CA GLN A 18 2.78 -2.57 48.63
C GLN A 18 2.39 -1.13 48.95
N PHE A 19 1.12 -0.91 49.23
CA PHE A 19 0.59 0.40 49.61
C PHE A 19 -0.68 0.27 50.48
N LYS A 20 -1.07 1.36 51.14
CA LYS A 20 -2.35 1.43 51.86
C LYS A 20 -3.45 2.01 50.96
N ALA A 21 -4.55 1.29 50.84
CA ALA A 21 -5.81 1.75 50.28
C ALA A 21 -6.87 1.73 51.39
N ASN A 22 -7.33 2.88 51.80
CA ASN A 22 -8.11 3.03 53.04
C ASN A 22 -7.38 2.42 54.28
N GLU A 23 -7.97 1.48 54.95
CA GLU A 23 -7.33 0.78 56.11
C GLU A 23 -6.63 -0.52 55.70
N LYS A 24 -6.71 -0.93 54.42
CA LYS A 24 -6.18 -2.20 53.93
C LYS A 24 -4.80 -2.02 53.34
N THR A 25 -3.86 -2.91 53.67
CA THR A 25 -2.59 -3.04 52.98
C THR A 25 -2.79 -3.88 51.73
N VAL A 26 -2.43 -3.35 50.55
CA VAL A 26 -2.50 -4.00 49.24
C VAL A 26 -1.08 -4.29 48.79
N SER A 27 -0.77 -5.56 48.57
CA SER A 27 0.50 -6.00 47.99
C SER A 27 0.38 -6.06 46.46
N LEU A 28 1.44 -5.69 45.76
CA LEU A 28 1.48 -5.81 44.29
C LEU A 28 1.51 -7.27 43.89
N LYS A 29 0.84 -7.55 42.76
CA LYS A 29 0.78 -8.89 42.12
C LYS A 29 2.01 -9.17 41.27
N LEU A 30 2.63 -8.11 40.71
CA LEU A 30 3.78 -8.19 39.83
C LEU A 30 5.09 -7.91 40.53
N THR A 31 6.14 -8.60 40.13
CA THR A 31 7.51 -8.29 40.55
C THR A 31 8.06 -7.09 39.78
N ASN A 32 9.04 -6.39 40.35
CA ASN A 32 9.72 -5.27 39.67
C ASN A 32 10.33 -5.69 38.31
N LYS A 33 10.78 -6.94 38.17
CA LYS A 33 11.28 -7.49 36.90
C LYS A 33 10.18 -7.56 35.86
N GLN A 34 9.02 -8.11 36.21
CA GLN A 34 7.87 -8.20 35.27
C GLN A 34 7.37 -6.82 34.84
N MET A 35 7.27 -5.86 35.76
CA MET A 35 6.85 -4.49 35.46
C MET A 35 7.82 -3.72 34.53
N LYS A 36 9.05 -4.20 34.35
CA LYS A 36 10.06 -3.64 33.43
C LYS A 36 10.15 -4.37 32.11
N GLU A 37 9.36 -5.39 31.90
CA GLU A 37 9.35 -6.09 30.61
C GLU A 37 8.73 -5.21 29.52
N ALA A 38 9.37 -5.21 28.36
CA ALA A 38 8.87 -4.59 27.14
C ALA A 38 9.31 -5.40 25.92
N VAL A 39 8.45 -5.48 24.91
CA VAL A 39 8.75 -6.05 23.60
C VAL A 39 8.69 -4.90 22.60
N VAL A 40 9.83 -4.52 22.05
CA VAL A 40 9.93 -3.47 21.04
C VAL A 40 9.83 -4.11 19.66
N LEU A 41 9.03 -3.51 18.81
CA LEU A 41 8.83 -3.85 17.42
C LEU A 41 9.22 -2.61 16.60
N LEU A 42 10.34 -2.65 15.93
CA LEU A 42 10.75 -1.60 14.99
C LEU A 42 9.92 -1.72 13.69
N PRO A 43 9.85 -0.69 12.85
CA PRO A 43 9.02 -0.73 11.65
C PRO A 43 9.26 -1.95 10.75
N GLU A 44 10.51 -2.42 10.64
CA GLU A 44 10.88 -3.62 9.91
C GLU A 44 10.26 -4.88 10.52
N ASP A 45 10.32 -5.03 11.85
CA ASP A 45 9.69 -6.13 12.58
C ASP A 45 8.17 -6.11 12.40
N VAL A 46 7.56 -4.92 12.53
CA VAL A 46 6.11 -4.73 12.36
C VAL A 46 5.68 -5.14 10.96
N HIS A 47 6.44 -4.72 9.94
CA HIS A 47 6.16 -5.05 8.55
C HIS A 47 6.25 -6.56 8.30
N LEU A 48 7.36 -7.17 8.71
CA LEU A 48 7.59 -8.62 8.56
C LEU A 48 6.51 -9.46 9.28
N LEU A 49 6.16 -9.08 10.50
CA LEU A 49 5.15 -9.77 11.30
C LEU A 49 3.76 -9.67 10.66
N CYS A 50 3.38 -8.49 10.15
CA CYS A 50 2.09 -8.29 9.50
C CYS A 50 2.00 -9.03 8.17
N SER A 51 3.06 -9.05 7.37
CA SER A 51 3.10 -9.74 6.07
C SER A 51 2.96 -11.27 6.21
N ASN A 52 3.51 -11.83 7.30
CA ASN A 52 3.47 -13.28 7.56
C ASN A 52 2.30 -13.72 8.44
N PHE A 53 1.40 -12.80 8.81
CA PHE A 53 0.30 -13.13 9.71
C PHE A 53 -0.77 -13.95 9.00
N SER A 54 -1.06 -15.13 9.53
CA SER A 54 -2.15 -15.99 9.09
C SER A 54 -2.93 -16.54 10.27
N VAL A 55 -4.21 -16.79 10.09
CA VAL A 55 -5.07 -17.38 11.11
C VAL A 55 -5.31 -18.85 10.79
N ASN A 56 -4.76 -19.72 11.62
CA ASN A 56 -5.07 -21.15 11.61
C ASN A 56 -6.40 -21.36 12.36
N ASN A 57 -7.31 -22.20 11.84
CA ASN A 57 -8.64 -22.47 12.40
C ASN A 57 -9.63 -21.29 12.31
N ARG A 58 -9.88 -20.80 11.11
CA ARG A 58 -10.95 -19.87 10.82
C ARG A 58 -12.30 -20.54 11.11
N SER A 59 -13.14 -19.90 11.90
CA SER A 59 -14.49 -20.40 12.23
C SER A 59 -15.50 -19.37 11.76
N ALA A 60 -16.27 -19.70 10.76
CA ALA A 60 -17.34 -18.83 10.28
C ALA A 60 -18.36 -18.55 11.40
N GLY A 61 -18.78 -17.30 11.54
CA GLY A 61 -19.85 -16.89 12.47
C GLY A 61 -19.38 -16.49 13.88
N ARG A 62 -18.07 -16.37 14.15
CA ARG A 62 -17.60 -15.72 15.38
C ARG A 62 -17.77 -14.21 15.27
N SER A 63 -18.55 -13.63 16.18
CA SER A 63 -18.75 -12.17 16.25
C SER A 63 -17.74 -11.53 17.21
N CYS A 64 -17.33 -10.29 16.91
CA CYS A 64 -16.62 -9.40 17.81
C CYS A 64 -17.61 -8.38 18.41
N LEU A 65 -17.57 -8.18 19.72
CA LEU A 65 -18.34 -7.12 20.37
C LEU A 65 -17.60 -5.79 20.23
N PHE A 66 -18.27 -4.77 19.70
CA PHE A 66 -17.80 -3.40 19.71
C PHE A 66 -18.57 -2.55 20.69
N THR A 67 -17.87 -1.72 21.46
CA THR A 67 -18.49 -0.73 22.37
C THR A 67 -17.70 0.59 22.31
N CYS A 68 -18.39 1.68 22.60
CA CYS A 68 -17.79 3.01 22.75
C CYS A 68 -18.37 3.70 23.98
N GLU A 69 -17.52 4.00 24.96
CA GLU A 69 -17.94 4.51 26.26
C GLU A 69 -17.24 5.82 26.62
N LYS A 70 -17.97 6.71 27.34
CA LYS A 70 -17.41 7.96 27.90
C LYS A 70 -16.60 7.70 29.16
N THR A 71 -15.41 7.15 29.01
CA THR A 71 -14.58 6.73 30.13
C THR A 71 -13.10 6.86 29.82
N ASP A 72 -12.24 6.75 30.84
CA ASP A 72 -10.81 6.60 30.63
C ASP A 72 -10.41 5.15 30.35
N SER A 73 -9.23 4.94 29.76
CA SER A 73 -8.77 3.65 29.27
C SER A 73 -8.67 2.57 30.35
N PHE A 74 -8.19 2.91 31.54
CA PHE A 74 -8.08 1.92 32.63
C PHE A 74 -9.43 1.61 33.28
N SER A 75 -10.30 2.59 33.39
CA SER A 75 -11.68 2.35 33.86
C SER A 75 -12.43 1.43 32.92
N ALA A 76 -12.25 1.58 31.60
CA ALA A 76 -12.78 0.65 30.61
C ALA A 76 -12.21 -0.76 30.80
N ALA A 77 -10.90 -0.90 30.91
CA ALA A 77 -10.26 -2.20 31.12
C ALA A 77 -10.76 -2.92 32.37
N ILE A 78 -10.84 -2.21 33.51
CA ILE A 78 -11.41 -2.76 34.75
C ILE A 78 -12.87 -3.14 34.61
N SER A 79 -13.67 -2.33 33.87
CA SER A 79 -15.06 -2.62 33.59
C SER A 79 -15.24 -3.89 32.75
N GLN A 80 -14.39 -4.09 31.74
CA GLN A 80 -14.39 -5.32 30.94
C GLN A 80 -14.15 -6.56 31.81
N TYR A 81 -13.18 -6.52 32.71
CA TYR A 81 -12.95 -7.63 33.66
C TYR A 81 -14.18 -7.94 34.51
N ARG A 82 -14.88 -6.91 35.00
CA ARG A 82 -16.04 -7.09 35.91
C ARG A 82 -17.31 -7.52 35.19
N LYS A 83 -17.63 -6.91 34.06
CA LYS A 83 -18.87 -7.15 33.30
C LYS A 83 -18.93 -8.51 32.61
N HIS A 84 -17.79 -8.96 32.10
CA HIS A 84 -17.74 -10.13 31.25
C HIS A 84 -17.19 -11.37 31.95
N ASN A 85 -16.96 -11.28 33.28
CA ASN A 85 -16.44 -12.38 34.09
C ASN A 85 -15.33 -13.14 33.38
N TYR A 86 -14.42 -12.37 32.71
CA TYR A 86 -13.25 -12.94 32.10
C TYR A 86 -12.38 -13.54 33.21
N LEU A 87 -12.83 -14.69 33.70
CA LEU A 87 -12.01 -15.57 34.48
C LEU A 87 -10.76 -15.78 33.64
N TYR A 88 -9.63 -15.42 34.21
CA TYR A 88 -8.33 -15.82 33.72
C TYR A 88 -8.39 -17.33 33.46
N HIS A 89 -8.70 -17.72 32.23
CA HIS A 89 -8.29 -19.03 31.80
C HIS A 89 -6.75 -18.94 31.80
N ALA A 90 -6.08 -19.85 32.46
CA ALA A 90 -4.63 -19.82 32.72
C ALA A 90 -3.73 -19.61 31.48
N ASN A 91 -4.32 -19.53 30.29
CA ASN A 91 -3.68 -19.38 28.97
C ASN A 91 -4.15 -18.15 28.18
N GLU A 92 -5.00 -17.25 28.74
CA GLU A 92 -5.45 -16.05 28.01
C GLU A 92 -4.59 -14.82 28.38
N LYS A 93 -4.25 -14.00 27.38
CA LYS A 93 -3.57 -12.72 27.58
C LYS A 93 -4.50 -11.73 28.29
N PRO A 94 -3.96 -10.82 29.12
CA PRO A 94 -4.71 -9.72 29.69
C PRO A 94 -5.37 -8.84 28.62
N VAL A 95 -6.29 -7.95 29.03
CA VAL A 95 -6.80 -6.89 28.16
C VAL A 95 -5.64 -6.02 27.69
N LEU A 96 -5.58 -5.71 26.38
CA LEU A 96 -4.58 -4.82 25.80
C LEU A 96 -5.13 -3.40 25.72
N VAL A 97 -4.44 -2.47 26.36
CA VAL A 97 -4.79 -1.04 26.35
C VAL A 97 -3.86 -0.28 25.42
N LEU A 98 -4.41 0.54 24.54
CA LEU A 98 -3.62 1.42 23.66
C LEU A 98 -3.14 2.65 24.43
N ASN A 99 -1.81 2.85 24.47
CA ASN A 99 -1.16 4.05 24.98
C ASN A 99 -0.95 5.06 23.83
N PHE A 100 -1.47 6.29 23.98
CA PHE A 100 -1.33 7.39 23.02
C PHE A 100 0.03 8.07 23.22
N ALA A 101 1.06 7.41 22.79
CA ALA A 101 2.42 7.60 23.20
C ALA A 101 3.07 8.90 22.71
N ASN A 102 3.94 9.46 23.53
CA ASN A 102 5.00 10.34 23.06
C ASN A 102 6.11 9.49 22.42
N PRO A 103 6.53 9.77 21.16
CA PRO A 103 7.48 8.92 20.46
C PRO A 103 8.91 9.00 21.04
N VAL A 104 9.28 10.10 21.71
CA VAL A 104 10.67 10.36 22.10
C VAL A 104 10.90 10.40 23.61
N ASN A 105 9.86 10.68 24.42
CA ASN A 105 9.97 10.79 25.87
C ASN A 105 9.12 9.72 26.56
N PRO A 106 9.71 8.78 27.31
CA PRO A 106 8.98 7.78 28.07
C PRO A 106 7.96 8.42 29.03
N GLY A 107 6.68 8.07 28.87
CA GLY A 107 5.60 8.64 29.68
C GLY A 107 5.31 10.11 29.40
N GLY A 108 5.74 10.63 28.23
CA GLY A 108 5.47 11.99 27.81
C GLY A 108 5.97 13.04 28.79
N GLY A 109 5.08 13.95 29.18
CA GLY A 109 5.33 15.02 30.17
C GLY A 109 4.95 14.66 31.60
N VAL A 110 4.81 13.38 31.95
CA VAL A 110 4.31 12.93 33.27
C VAL A 110 5.12 13.48 34.46
N ARG A 111 6.43 13.57 34.30
CA ARG A 111 7.36 14.09 35.33
C ARG A 111 7.22 15.60 35.54
N TYR A 112 6.62 16.29 34.58
CA TYR A 112 6.33 17.75 34.63
C TYR A 112 4.85 18.04 34.90
N GLY A 113 4.05 17.01 35.20
CA GLY A 113 2.65 17.17 35.59
C GLY A 113 1.65 17.31 34.45
N ALA A 114 2.04 16.99 33.21
CA ALA A 114 1.14 16.98 32.03
C ALA A 114 -0.06 16.03 32.24
N ARG A 115 -1.12 16.20 31.43
CA ARG A 115 -2.44 15.60 31.70
C ARG A 115 -3.04 14.80 30.53
N ALA A 116 -2.27 14.46 29.51
CA ALA A 116 -2.78 13.63 28.44
C ALA A 116 -2.93 12.15 28.87
N GLN A 117 -3.39 11.30 27.98
CA GLN A 117 -3.75 9.90 28.29
C GLN A 117 -2.52 9.09 28.78
N GLU A 118 -1.37 9.21 28.11
CA GLU A 118 -0.14 8.50 28.51
C GLU A 118 0.28 8.87 29.94
N GLU A 119 0.23 10.15 30.28
CA GLU A 119 0.59 10.62 31.62
C GLU A 119 -0.40 10.11 32.68
N ASP A 120 -1.69 10.00 32.34
CA ASP A 120 -2.70 9.46 33.23
C ASP A 120 -2.47 7.97 33.49
N LEU A 121 -2.17 7.18 32.44
CA LEU A 121 -1.79 5.77 32.57
C LEU A 121 -0.56 5.60 33.48
N CYS A 122 0.49 6.40 33.25
CA CYS A 122 1.72 6.34 34.07
C CYS A 122 1.49 6.71 35.54
N ARG A 123 0.60 7.65 35.82
CA ARG A 123 0.27 8.01 37.23
C ARG A 123 -0.54 6.96 37.95
N LYS A 124 -1.31 6.15 37.22
CA LYS A 124 -2.25 5.17 37.79
C LYS A 124 -1.71 3.74 37.86
N SER A 125 -0.53 3.49 37.28
CA SER A 125 -0.03 2.11 37.12
C SER A 125 1.49 2.00 37.14
N SER A 126 1.98 0.79 36.97
CA SER A 126 3.39 0.49 36.78
C SER A 126 3.94 0.77 35.37
N LEU A 127 3.13 1.32 34.46
CA LEU A 127 3.52 1.49 33.05
C LEU A 127 4.86 2.23 32.87
N LEU A 128 5.09 3.30 33.64
CA LEU A 128 6.31 4.10 33.52
C LEU A 128 7.59 3.28 33.72
N LEU A 129 7.55 2.24 34.59
CA LEU A 129 8.70 1.35 34.80
C LEU A 129 9.05 0.54 33.55
N SER A 130 8.04 0.14 32.77
CA SER A 130 8.26 -0.52 31.47
C SER A 130 8.81 0.45 30.44
N LEU A 131 8.20 1.65 30.32
CA LEU A 131 8.61 2.67 29.34
C LEU A 131 10.04 3.17 29.55
N GLU A 132 10.50 3.26 30.80
CA GLU A 132 11.87 3.69 31.17
C GLU A 132 12.87 2.52 31.28
N SER A 133 12.43 1.29 30.99
CA SER A 133 13.30 0.11 31.10
C SER A 133 14.36 0.06 30.00
N SER A 134 15.43 -0.71 30.25
CA SER A 134 16.43 -0.98 29.21
C SER A 134 15.85 -1.72 27.99
N ALA A 135 14.79 -2.50 28.19
CA ALA A 135 14.09 -3.19 27.11
C ALA A 135 13.34 -2.23 26.17
N ALA A 136 12.83 -1.10 26.68
CA ALA A 136 12.14 -0.08 25.92
C ALA A 136 13.06 0.88 25.13
N LYS A 137 14.36 0.85 25.42
CA LYS A 137 15.33 1.82 24.92
C LYS A 137 15.34 1.95 23.40
N ALA A 138 15.30 0.84 22.69
CA ALA A 138 15.35 0.81 21.23
C ALA A 138 14.18 1.55 20.58
N TYR A 139 12.96 1.50 21.15
CA TYR A 139 11.80 2.24 20.66
C TYR A 139 12.03 3.75 20.65
N TYR A 140 12.55 4.31 21.75
CA TYR A 140 12.79 5.75 21.86
C TYR A 140 14.01 6.21 21.10
N GLU A 141 15.06 5.40 20.98
CA GLU A 141 16.25 5.68 20.18
C GLU A 141 15.87 5.74 18.69
N TYR A 142 15.17 4.74 18.19
CA TYR A 142 14.69 4.72 16.82
C TYR A 142 13.89 5.98 16.46
N ASN A 143 12.88 6.33 17.29
CA ASN A 143 12.04 7.48 17.04
C ASN A 143 12.79 8.83 17.14
N ARG A 144 13.86 8.93 17.94
CA ARG A 144 14.72 10.13 17.96
C ARG A 144 15.58 10.26 16.72
N GLU A 145 16.13 9.15 16.24
CA GLU A 145 16.96 9.11 15.04
C GLU A 145 16.16 9.34 13.76
N HIS A 146 14.90 8.90 13.73
CA HIS A 146 13.97 9.04 12.62
C HIS A 146 12.84 10.02 12.96
N SER A 147 13.18 11.15 13.60
CA SER A 147 12.16 12.08 14.07
C SER A 147 11.41 12.74 12.90
N SER A 148 10.09 12.58 12.90
CA SER A 148 9.16 13.19 11.98
C SER A 148 7.87 13.51 12.72
N PHE A 149 7.20 14.60 12.39
CA PHE A 149 5.88 14.90 12.94
C PHE A 149 4.83 13.86 12.55
N MET A 150 5.06 13.09 11.48
CA MET A 150 4.24 11.95 11.09
C MET A 150 4.48 10.71 11.97
N GLY A 151 5.53 10.72 12.80
CA GLY A 151 5.92 9.60 13.64
C GLY A 151 6.43 8.41 12.81
N SER A 152 6.65 7.28 13.48
CA SER A 152 7.06 6.02 12.85
C SER A 152 6.05 4.90 13.14
N ASP A 153 6.22 3.76 12.49
CA ASP A 153 5.44 2.55 12.76
C ASP A 153 6.03 1.69 13.88
N ALA A 154 7.07 2.18 14.57
CA ALA A 154 7.61 1.51 15.76
C ALA A 154 6.52 1.37 16.84
N MET A 155 6.47 0.20 17.45
CA MET A 155 5.51 -0.15 18.49
C MET A 155 6.22 -0.82 19.66
N MET A 156 5.59 -0.79 20.82
CA MET A 156 6.11 -1.51 21.99
C MET A 156 4.96 -2.10 22.78
N ILE A 157 5.11 -3.34 23.21
CA ILE A 157 4.16 -4.01 24.10
C ILE A 157 4.80 -4.11 25.49
N SER A 158 4.12 -3.54 26.48
CA SER A 158 4.39 -3.75 27.92
C SER A 158 3.45 -4.86 28.39
N PRO A 159 3.90 -6.11 28.53
CA PRO A 159 3.01 -7.25 28.73
C PRO A 159 2.39 -7.30 30.14
N PHE A 160 3.02 -6.65 31.12
CA PHE A 160 2.65 -6.70 32.51
C PHE A 160 2.61 -5.30 33.12
N VAL A 161 1.42 -4.71 33.17
CA VAL A 161 1.17 -3.38 33.76
C VAL A 161 0.12 -3.52 34.85
N GLU A 162 0.47 -3.21 36.08
CA GLU A 162 -0.42 -3.29 37.24
C GLU A 162 -1.07 -1.93 37.49
N ILE A 163 -2.38 -1.87 37.45
CA ILE A 163 -3.20 -0.70 37.75
C ILE A 163 -3.37 -0.65 39.27
N ILE A 164 -2.86 0.42 39.92
CA ILE A 164 -2.81 0.57 41.35
C ILE A 164 -3.66 1.72 41.89
N ARG A 165 -4.34 2.45 40.98
CA ARG A 165 -5.23 3.56 41.33
C ARG A 165 -6.56 3.46 40.58
N ASP A 166 -7.60 3.99 41.24
CA ASP A 166 -8.94 4.11 40.67
C ASP A 166 -9.05 5.30 39.69
N LYS A 167 -10.25 5.51 39.16
CA LYS A 167 -10.56 6.62 38.23
C LYS A 167 -10.31 8.01 38.83
N ASN A 168 -10.37 8.16 40.15
CA ASN A 168 -10.14 9.41 40.87
C ASN A 168 -8.67 9.55 41.34
N CYS A 169 -7.80 8.67 40.89
CA CYS A 169 -6.40 8.58 41.30
C CYS A 169 -6.21 8.22 42.76
N ALA A 170 -7.22 7.74 43.49
CA ALA A 170 -7.05 7.17 44.83
C ALA A 170 -6.41 5.77 44.73
N PRO A 171 -5.62 5.34 45.77
CA PRO A 171 -5.08 3.99 45.80
C PRO A 171 -6.20 2.94 45.74
N ALA A 172 -6.07 1.96 44.85
CA ALA A 172 -7.08 0.93 44.62
C ALA A 172 -7.02 -0.17 45.66
N GLU A 173 -8.17 -0.58 46.21
CA GLU A 173 -8.23 -1.72 47.16
C GLU A 173 -7.95 -3.07 46.52
N ASN A 174 -8.12 -3.16 45.19
CA ASN A 174 -7.79 -4.32 44.39
C ASN A 174 -7.07 -3.83 43.15
N THR A 175 -5.93 -4.41 42.86
CA THR A 175 -5.15 -4.12 41.66
C THR A 175 -5.58 -5.02 40.48
N GLU A 176 -5.44 -4.53 39.26
CA GLU A 176 -5.69 -5.30 38.04
C GLU A 176 -4.47 -5.28 37.13
N ILE A 177 -4.25 -6.36 36.39
CA ILE A 177 -3.13 -6.48 35.45
C ILE A 177 -3.65 -6.34 34.04
N VAL A 178 -3.05 -5.46 33.24
CA VAL A 178 -3.30 -5.27 31.83
C VAL A 178 -2.01 -5.39 31.03
N SER A 179 -2.11 -5.51 29.73
CA SER A 179 -0.99 -5.23 28.82
C SER A 179 -1.21 -3.89 28.15
N VAL A 180 -0.14 -3.21 27.74
CA VAL A 180 -0.22 -1.91 27.10
C VAL A 180 0.53 -1.94 25.79
N LEU A 181 -0.15 -1.53 24.69
CA LEU A 181 0.45 -1.30 23.38
C LEU A 181 0.77 0.19 23.25
N THR A 182 2.04 0.51 23.13
CA THR A 182 2.55 1.88 22.96
C THR A 182 2.80 2.15 21.50
N CYS A 183 2.10 3.13 20.91
CA CYS A 183 2.28 3.56 19.53
C CYS A 183 1.94 5.05 19.39
N ALA A 184 2.82 5.81 18.72
CA ALA A 184 2.65 7.24 18.54
C ALA A 184 1.79 7.56 17.31
N ALA A 185 0.85 8.49 17.47
CA ALA A 185 0.11 9.09 16.36
C ALA A 185 0.94 10.21 15.69
N PRO A 186 0.63 10.61 14.46
CA PRO A 186 1.15 11.86 13.89
C PRO A 186 0.84 13.07 14.76
N GLU A 187 1.79 14.01 14.84
CA GLU A 187 1.62 15.26 15.57
C GLU A 187 1.20 16.38 14.60
N LEU A 188 -0.11 16.67 14.55
CA LEU A 188 -0.70 17.64 13.64
C LEU A 188 -1.00 19.01 14.31
N TYR A 189 -0.34 19.33 15.41
CA TYR A 189 -0.57 20.62 16.10
C TYR A 189 -0.32 21.82 15.18
N HIS A 190 0.61 21.70 14.24
CA HIS A 190 0.92 22.71 13.21
C HIS A 190 0.30 22.39 11.83
N GLY A 191 -0.68 21.48 11.76
CA GLY A 191 -1.28 21.02 10.52
C GLY A 191 -0.43 19.98 9.80
N LEU A 192 -0.77 19.72 8.53
CA LEU A 192 -0.13 18.69 7.70
C LEU A 192 1.22 19.10 7.09
N ASN A 193 1.66 20.37 7.27
CA ASN A 193 2.95 20.91 6.80
C ASN A 193 3.28 20.54 5.33
N GLY A 194 2.29 20.69 4.44
CA GLY A 194 2.45 20.39 3.02
C GLY A 194 2.29 18.91 2.64
N ILE A 195 2.09 18.02 3.59
CA ILE A 195 1.76 16.62 3.29
C ILE A 195 0.30 16.53 2.81
N PRO A 196 0.01 15.92 1.65
CA PRO A 196 -1.35 15.72 1.18
C PRO A 196 -2.19 14.95 2.21
N GLU A 197 -3.43 15.38 2.43
CA GLU A 197 -4.35 14.71 3.37
C GLU A 197 -4.51 13.21 3.06
N ALA A 198 -4.47 12.85 1.78
CA ALA A 198 -4.54 11.47 1.36
C ALA A 198 -3.33 10.64 1.86
N THR A 199 -2.13 11.19 1.81
CA THR A 199 -0.91 10.54 2.31
C THR A 199 -0.97 10.36 3.83
N TYR A 200 -1.42 11.40 4.54
CA TYR A 200 -1.66 11.32 5.99
C TYR A 200 -2.67 10.22 6.34
N ARG A 201 -3.85 10.21 5.67
CA ARG A 201 -4.89 9.21 5.91
C ARG A 201 -4.40 7.79 5.65
N ASP A 202 -3.63 7.62 4.62
CA ASP A 202 -3.06 6.34 4.22
C ASP A 202 -2.06 5.84 5.27
N LEU A 203 -1.13 6.67 5.70
CA LEU A 203 -0.18 6.36 6.76
C LEU A 203 -0.89 5.99 8.07
N VAL A 204 -1.87 6.79 8.50
CA VAL A 204 -2.63 6.54 9.75
C VAL A 204 -3.41 5.23 9.67
N PHE A 205 -4.07 4.98 8.53
CA PHE A 205 -4.78 3.73 8.27
C PHE A 205 -3.86 2.50 8.45
N HIS A 206 -2.67 2.52 7.81
CA HIS A 206 -1.74 1.39 7.87
C HIS A 206 -1.17 1.19 9.26
N ARG A 207 -0.89 2.28 9.98
CA ARG A 207 -0.43 2.18 11.35
C ARG A 207 -1.51 1.58 12.26
N ILE A 208 -2.77 1.98 12.09
CA ILE A 208 -3.91 1.37 12.80
C ILE A 208 -4.04 -0.11 12.44
N TYR A 209 -4.03 -0.45 11.17
CA TYR A 209 -4.13 -1.83 10.71
C TYR A 209 -3.00 -2.70 11.32
N ARG A 210 -1.75 -2.22 11.23
CA ARG A 210 -0.58 -2.92 11.80
C ARG A 210 -0.67 -3.06 13.33
N MET A 211 -1.15 -2.04 14.05
CA MET A 211 -1.42 -2.16 15.51
C MET A 211 -2.38 -3.31 15.81
N LEU A 212 -3.46 -3.43 15.06
CA LEU A 212 -4.45 -4.48 15.24
C LEU A 212 -3.88 -5.86 14.91
N ILE A 213 -3.16 -6.00 13.81
CA ILE A 213 -2.51 -7.28 13.44
C ILE A 213 -1.46 -7.68 14.49
N CYS A 214 -0.62 -6.75 14.96
CA CYS A 214 0.34 -7.02 16.03
C CYS A 214 -0.38 -7.47 17.32
N ALA A 215 -1.48 -6.82 17.71
CA ALA A 215 -2.26 -7.24 18.86
C ALA A 215 -2.80 -8.68 18.70
N ALA A 216 -3.34 -9.01 17.53
CA ALA A 216 -3.83 -10.35 17.21
C ALA A 216 -2.71 -11.41 17.20
N LEU A 217 -1.56 -11.10 16.60
CA LEU A 217 -0.39 -11.97 16.52
C LEU A 217 0.16 -12.33 17.91
N TYR A 218 0.19 -11.35 18.81
CA TYR A 218 0.56 -11.57 20.21
C TYR A 218 -0.55 -12.22 21.06
N GLY A 219 -1.69 -12.60 20.44
CA GLY A 219 -2.77 -13.36 21.07
C GLY A 219 -3.73 -12.54 21.93
N TYR A 220 -3.73 -11.23 21.83
CA TYR A 220 -4.68 -10.38 22.53
C TYR A 220 -6.05 -10.45 21.90
N LYS A 221 -7.07 -10.79 22.68
CA LYS A 221 -8.45 -10.95 22.21
C LYS A 221 -9.39 -9.82 22.65
N ASN A 222 -8.99 -9.05 23.64
CA ASN A 222 -9.78 -7.97 24.22
C ASN A 222 -8.95 -6.69 24.19
N LEU A 223 -9.47 -5.65 23.51
CA LEU A 223 -8.76 -4.40 23.27
C LEU A 223 -9.50 -3.23 23.91
N ILE A 224 -8.77 -2.32 24.54
CA ILE A 224 -9.22 -0.96 24.87
C ILE A 224 -8.47 0.01 23.98
N LEU A 225 -9.18 0.58 23.05
CA LEU A 225 -8.73 1.61 22.14
C LEU A 225 -9.29 2.97 22.54
N GLY A 226 -9.18 3.99 21.70
CA GLY A 226 -9.76 5.31 21.98
C GLY A 226 -9.46 6.33 20.89
N ALA A 227 -9.65 7.61 21.18
CA ALA A 227 -9.41 8.71 20.25
C ALA A 227 -7.90 9.00 20.12
N TRP A 228 -7.19 8.05 19.53
CA TRP A 228 -5.74 8.04 19.37
C TRP A 228 -5.25 9.22 18.54
N GLY A 229 -4.37 10.03 19.13
CA GLY A 229 -3.85 11.26 18.52
C GLY A 229 -4.84 12.45 18.49
N CYS A 230 -6.11 12.27 18.86
CA CYS A 230 -7.13 13.32 18.75
C CYS A 230 -7.15 14.33 19.91
N GLY A 231 -6.16 14.26 20.78
CA GLY A 231 -5.95 15.22 21.90
C GLY A 231 -4.85 16.20 21.57
N ALA A 232 -3.74 16.13 22.31
CA ALA A 232 -2.59 17.04 22.20
C ALA A 232 -1.94 17.02 20.80
N PHE A 233 -2.04 15.92 20.06
CA PHE A 233 -1.47 15.79 18.71
C PHE A 233 -2.37 16.32 17.59
N GLY A 234 -3.60 16.74 17.89
CA GLY A 234 -4.45 17.50 16.98
C GLY A 234 -5.03 16.74 15.79
N ASN A 235 -5.03 15.41 15.79
CA ASN A 235 -5.70 14.64 14.74
C ASN A 235 -7.23 14.79 14.84
N ASP A 236 -7.92 14.84 13.69
CA ASP A 236 -9.38 14.90 13.66
C ASP A 236 -10.00 13.54 14.04
N ALA A 237 -10.88 13.58 15.05
CA ALA A 237 -11.55 12.36 15.54
C ALA A 237 -12.49 11.72 14.53
N ALA A 238 -13.09 12.47 13.61
CA ALA A 238 -13.90 11.92 12.53
C ALA A 238 -13.02 11.10 11.60
N VAL A 239 -11.86 11.64 11.21
CA VAL A 239 -10.89 10.97 10.35
C VAL A 239 -10.34 9.71 11.01
N VAL A 240 -9.85 9.82 12.26
CA VAL A 240 -9.23 8.69 12.97
C VAL A 240 -10.25 7.58 13.24
N SER A 241 -11.49 7.93 13.63
CA SER A 241 -12.57 6.97 13.85
C SER A 241 -12.94 6.22 12.56
N ASP A 242 -13.03 6.92 11.43
CA ASP A 242 -13.32 6.31 10.13
C ASP A 242 -12.16 5.41 9.66
N LEU A 243 -10.91 5.75 9.96
CA LEU A 243 -9.75 4.92 9.63
C LEU A 243 -9.66 3.65 10.50
N PHE A 244 -10.06 3.71 11.78
CA PHE A 244 -10.25 2.50 12.59
C PHE A 244 -11.34 1.60 12.01
N LEU A 245 -12.48 2.17 11.62
CA LEU A 245 -13.57 1.39 11.01
C LEU A 245 -13.09 0.72 9.73
N LYS A 246 -12.36 1.43 8.88
CA LYS A 246 -11.76 0.90 7.67
C LYS A 246 -10.79 -0.26 7.96
N ALA A 247 -9.93 -0.13 8.96
CA ALA A 247 -9.00 -1.19 9.33
C ALA A 247 -9.73 -2.45 9.83
N PHE A 248 -10.80 -2.30 10.61
CA PHE A 248 -11.63 -3.43 11.02
C PHE A 248 -12.38 -4.08 9.86
N ASN A 249 -12.89 -3.30 8.90
CA ASN A 249 -13.52 -3.84 7.70
C ASN A 249 -12.53 -4.64 6.84
N GLN A 250 -11.28 -4.16 6.72
CA GLN A 250 -10.23 -4.93 6.04
C GLN A 250 -9.95 -6.25 6.76
N ILE A 251 -9.81 -6.24 8.08
CA ILE A 251 -9.62 -7.45 8.90
C ILE A 251 -10.81 -8.42 8.75
N GLU A 252 -12.05 -7.90 8.75
CA GLU A 252 -13.25 -8.70 8.52
C GLU A 252 -13.15 -9.49 7.22
N ASN A 253 -12.73 -8.82 6.15
CA ASN A 253 -12.62 -9.42 4.82
C ASN A 253 -11.42 -10.38 4.69
N GLU A 254 -10.27 -10.03 5.25
CA GLU A 254 -9.04 -10.82 5.10
C GLU A 254 -9.04 -12.10 5.94
N PHE A 255 -9.71 -12.07 7.10
CA PHE A 255 -9.66 -13.18 8.06
C PHE A 255 -11.01 -13.87 8.27
N ASP A 256 -11.96 -13.72 7.34
CA ASP A 256 -13.31 -14.33 7.39
C ASP A 256 -14.06 -14.02 8.70
N GLY A 257 -13.85 -12.82 9.22
CA GLY A 257 -14.50 -12.30 10.43
C GLY A 257 -13.55 -11.77 11.49
N ILE A 258 -13.83 -10.56 11.98
CA ILE A 258 -13.08 -9.93 13.09
C ILE A 258 -13.07 -10.82 14.33
N GLY A 259 -14.15 -11.59 14.57
CA GLY A 259 -14.27 -12.51 15.69
C GLY A 259 -13.25 -13.65 15.69
N ASN A 260 -12.56 -13.92 14.58
CA ASN A 260 -11.42 -14.82 14.53
C ASN A 260 -10.18 -14.24 15.24
N LEU A 261 -10.05 -12.91 15.22
CA LEU A 261 -8.95 -12.18 15.84
C LEU A 261 -9.31 -11.69 17.25
N PHE A 262 -10.43 -10.99 17.38
CA PHE A 262 -10.82 -10.29 18.60
C PHE A 262 -12.18 -10.75 19.12
N ARG A 263 -12.37 -10.71 20.45
CA ARG A 263 -13.63 -11.02 21.13
C ARG A 263 -14.37 -9.74 21.48
N HIS A 264 -13.66 -8.73 21.99
CA HIS A 264 -14.22 -7.46 22.37
C HIS A 264 -13.24 -6.32 22.08
N VAL A 265 -13.71 -5.29 21.41
CA VAL A 265 -13.01 -4.04 21.16
C VAL A 265 -13.82 -2.89 21.74
N GLU A 266 -13.29 -2.20 22.73
CA GLU A 266 -13.93 -1.06 23.37
C GLU A 266 -13.15 0.22 23.08
N PHE A 267 -13.84 1.25 22.61
CA PHE A 267 -13.30 2.59 22.47
C PHE A 267 -13.62 3.39 23.74
N ALA A 268 -12.61 3.60 24.58
CA ALA A 268 -12.68 4.45 25.75
C ALA A 268 -12.34 5.89 25.36
N VAL A 269 -13.35 6.74 25.24
CA VAL A 269 -13.18 8.13 24.79
C VAL A 269 -13.58 9.09 25.89
N LEU A 270 -12.56 9.63 26.58
CA LEU A 270 -12.80 10.61 27.63
C LEU A 270 -13.36 11.89 27.02
N SER A 271 -14.54 12.29 27.48
CA SER A 271 -15.26 13.48 27.01
C SER A 271 -15.61 14.38 28.19
N ARG A 272 -15.35 15.70 28.04
CA ARG A 272 -15.85 16.71 28.97
C ARG A 272 -17.25 17.11 28.59
N SER A 273 -18.05 17.57 29.56
CA SER A 273 -19.46 17.93 29.35
C SER A 273 -19.68 18.96 28.24
N GLU A 274 -18.71 19.84 28.00
CA GLU A 274 -18.79 20.94 27.04
C GLU A 274 -18.28 20.58 25.62
N ASN A 275 -17.43 19.56 25.48
CA ASN A 275 -16.93 19.13 24.18
C ASN A 275 -16.98 17.61 24.05
N GLN A 276 -18.02 17.10 23.38
CA GLN A 276 -18.23 15.68 23.16
C GLN A 276 -17.83 15.23 21.75
N TYR A 277 -17.18 16.09 20.97
CA TYR A 277 -16.89 15.82 19.55
C TYR A 277 -16.19 14.48 19.34
N ASN A 278 -15.07 14.24 20.01
CA ASN A 278 -14.33 12.99 19.86
C ASN A 278 -15.21 11.77 20.18
N TYR A 279 -15.94 11.79 21.29
CA TYR A 279 -16.85 10.70 21.66
C TYR A 279 -17.94 10.47 20.60
N LEU A 280 -18.57 11.53 20.10
CA LEU A 280 -19.63 11.42 19.11
C LEU A 280 -19.14 10.80 17.81
N GLN A 281 -17.93 11.14 17.36
CA GLN A 281 -17.36 10.55 16.14
C GLN A 281 -17.07 9.05 16.31
N PHE A 282 -16.49 8.65 17.45
CA PHE A 282 -16.24 7.23 17.72
C PHE A 282 -17.54 6.45 18.05
N SER A 283 -18.47 7.03 18.78
CA SER A 283 -19.76 6.40 19.09
C SER A 283 -20.60 6.16 17.84
N ARG A 284 -20.53 7.06 16.84
CA ARG A 284 -21.18 6.87 15.54
C ARG A 284 -20.71 5.60 14.84
N ASN A 285 -19.43 5.27 14.95
CA ASN A 285 -18.84 4.14 14.29
C ASN A 285 -18.86 2.85 15.14
N PHE A 286 -18.78 2.95 16.47
CA PHE A 286 -18.55 1.81 17.38
C PHE A 286 -19.51 1.78 18.58
N GLY A 287 -20.47 2.69 18.68
CA GLY A 287 -21.49 2.69 19.75
C GLY A 287 -22.53 1.61 19.58
N ALA A 288 -23.40 1.47 20.58
CA ALA A 288 -24.44 0.41 20.63
C ALA A 288 -25.40 0.41 19.41
N ASP A 289 -25.63 1.57 18.80
CA ASP A 289 -26.50 1.74 17.63
C ASP A 289 -25.72 1.66 16.30
N ALA A 290 -24.42 1.35 16.34
CA ALA A 290 -23.60 1.24 15.15
C ALA A 290 -23.93 -0.06 14.39
N ASP A 291 -24.47 0.09 13.18
CA ASP A 291 -24.79 -1.05 12.32
C ASP A 291 -23.59 -1.38 11.41
N PHE A 292 -22.78 -2.32 11.85
CA PHE A 292 -21.62 -2.80 11.09
C PHE A 292 -21.99 -3.43 9.75
N SER A 293 -23.18 -4.08 9.66
CA SER A 293 -23.58 -4.79 8.45
C SER A 293 -23.98 -3.85 7.29
N ARG A 294 -24.42 -2.64 7.60
CA ARG A 294 -24.80 -1.64 6.59
C ARG A 294 -23.61 -0.92 5.96
N ARG A 295 -22.41 -1.02 6.55
CA ARG A 295 -21.23 -0.26 6.13
C ARG A 295 -20.31 -1.04 5.20
N GLN A 296 -20.51 -2.34 5.04
CA GLN A 296 -19.84 -3.17 4.02
C GLN A 296 -20.18 -2.74 2.57
N ASN A 297 -21.23 -1.94 2.39
CA ASN A 297 -21.70 -1.48 1.08
C ASN A 297 -21.41 0.02 0.79
N SER A 298 -20.53 0.70 1.52
CA SER A 298 -20.23 2.07 1.20
C SER A 298 -19.13 2.16 0.14
N SER A 299 -19.40 2.92 -0.92
CA SER A 299 -18.51 3.24 -2.04
C SER A 299 -17.13 3.83 -1.65
N TYR A 300 -16.88 4.03 -0.37
CA TYR A 300 -15.62 4.56 0.17
C TYR A 300 -14.52 3.49 0.29
N ASP A 301 -14.90 2.22 0.52
CA ASP A 301 -13.96 1.11 0.71
C ASP A 301 -13.33 0.64 -0.61
N GLU A 302 -14.09 0.71 -1.69
CA GLU A 302 -13.60 0.38 -3.02
C GLU A 302 -12.45 1.32 -3.46
N GLY A 303 -12.59 2.62 -3.24
CA GLY A 303 -11.64 3.63 -3.75
C GLY A 303 -10.22 3.52 -3.18
N VAL A 304 -10.05 3.06 -1.96
CA VAL A 304 -8.72 2.98 -1.31
C VAL A 304 -8.00 1.67 -1.62
N ASN A 305 -8.74 0.57 -1.73
CA ASN A 305 -8.16 -0.69 -2.18
C ASN A 305 -7.69 -0.58 -3.65
N TYR A 306 -8.46 0.09 -4.49
CA TYR A 306 -8.08 0.35 -5.89
C TYR A 306 -6.79 1.18 -5.96
N ARG A 307 -6.69 2.27 -5.20
CA ARG A 307 -5.49 3.13 -5.18
C ARG A 307 -4.24 2.37 -4.76
N ASN A 308 -4.31 1.54 -3.71
CA ASN A 308 -3.21 0.70 -3.27
C ASN A 308 -2.77 -0.27 -4.38
N LYS A 309 -3.71 -0.91 -5.07
CA LYS A 309 -3.45 -1.82 -6.18
C LYS A 309 -2.91 -1.09 -7.41
N ILE A 310 -3.44 0.09 -7.74
CA ILE A 310 -2.98 0.90 -8.87
C ILE A 310 -1.54 1.38 -8.63
N ARG A 311 -1.24 1.91 -7.45
CA ARG A 311 0.13 2.26 -7.03
C ARG A 311 1.06 1.04 -7.09
N GLY A 312 0.58 -0.09 -6.54
CA GLY A 312 1.33 -1.35 -6.55
C GLY A 312 1.67 -1.80 -7.97
N SER A 313 0.74 -1.71 -8.90
CA SER A 313 0.96 -2.09 -10.29
C SER A 313 2.04 -1.24 -10.96
N LEU A 314 1.94 0.08 -10.92
CA LEU A 314 2.89 0.94 -11.62
C LEU A 314 4.27 0.96 -10.95
N ILE A 315 4.32 1.05 -9.64
CA ILE A 315 5.60 1.00 -8.90
C ILE A 315 6.22 -0.39 -8.99
N GLY A 316 5.40 -1.44 -8.89
CA GLY A 316 5.88 -2.82 -9.03
C GLY A 316 6.46 -3.09 -10.41
N GLY A 317 5.81 -2.58 -11.46
CA GLY A 317 6.33 -2.66 -12.82
C GLY A 317 7.66 -1.93 -12.97
N ALA A 318 7.75 -0.70 -12.47
CA ALA A 318 8.99 0.07 -12.49
C ALA A 318 10.12 -0.58 -11.67
N ALA A 319 9.77 -1.25 -10.56
CA ALA A 319 10.74 -1.98 -9.75
C ALA A 319 11.28 -3.23 -10.47
N GLY A 320 10.40 -3.99 -11.14
CA GLY A 320 10.81 -5.14 -11.95
C GLY A 320 11.67 -4.73 -13.15
N ASP A 321 11.26 -3.68 -13.87
CA ASP A 321 12.02 -3.04 -14.95
C ASP A 321 13.43 -2.63 -14.46
N ALA A 322 13.51 -1.79 -13.43
CA ALA A 322 14.80 -1.29 -12.93
C ALA A 322 15.72 -2.40 -12.40
N LEU A 323 15.17 -3.52 -11.93
CA LEU A 323 15.96 -4.68 -11.55
C LEU A 323 16.51 -5.40 -12.79
N GLY A 324 15.67 -5.62 -13.81
CA GLY A 324 16.03 -6.35 -15.03
C GLY A 324 16.94 -5.57 -15.96
N TYR A 325 16.76 -4.25 -16.07
CA TYR A 325 17.44 -3.38 -17.02
C TYR A 325 18.96 -3.49 -17.00
N THR A 326 19.56 -3.67 -15.82
CA THR A 326 21.03 -3.77 -15.69
C THR A 326 21.62 -5.06 -16.27
N ILE A 327 20.82 -6.08 -16.47
CA ILE A 327 21.21 -7.40 -16.97
C ILE A 327 20.51 -7.83 -18.28
N GLU A 328 19.67 -6.97 -18.87
CA GLU A 328 18.86 -7.23 -20.08
C GLU A 328 19.65 -7.87 -21.24
N PHE A 329 20.87 -7.36 -21.49
CA PHE A 329 21.72 -7.86 -22.59
C PHE A 329 22.79 -8.85 -22.14
N MET A 330 22.69 -9.39 -20.92
CA MET A 330 23.62 -10.38 -20.40
C MET A 330 23.11 -11.80 -20.62
N ASP A 331 24.02 -12.71 -20.97
CA ASP A 331 23.67 -14.14 -20.93
C ASP A 331 23.61 -14.63 -19.48
N GLU A 332 22.82 -15.67 -19.27
CA GLU A 332 22.56 -16.29 -17.97
C GLU A 332 23.84 -16.68 -17.23
N ALA A 333 24.82 -17.27 -17.95
CA ALA A 333 26.10 -17.65 -17.35
C ALA A 333 26.86 -16.44 -16.81
N SER A 334 26.77 -15.29 -17.49
CA SER A 334 27.35 -14.02 -17.06
C SER A 334 26.61 -13.43 -15.87
N ILE A 335 25.27 -13.48 -15.86
CA ILE A 335 24.45 -13.05 -14.72
C ILE A 335 24.89 -13.80 -13.45
N PHE A 336 24.81 -15.13 -13.45
CA PHE A 336 25.15 -15.93 -12.27
C PHE A 336 26.64 -15.90 -11.89
N ARG A 337 27.54 -15.66 -12.85
CA ARG A 337 28.96 -15.47 -12.56
C ARG A 337 29.23 -14.19 -11.76
N ILE A 338 28.49 -13.10 -12.05
CA ILE A 338 28.70 -11.78 -11.44
C ILE A 338 27.94 -11.67 -10.13
N THR A 339 26.69 -12.13 -10.10
CA THR A 339 25.77 -11.97 -8.97
C THR A 339 25.76 -13.15 -7.99
N GLY A 340 26.40 -14.27 -8.37
CA GLY A 340 26.41 -15.50 -7.58
C GLY A 340 25.26 -16.47 -7.94
N PRO A 341 25.19 -17.63 -7.27
CA PRO A 341 24.26 -18.70 -7.63
C PRO A 341 22.78 -18.34 -7.44
N ASP A 342 22.49 -17.32 -6.65
CA ASP A 342 21.13 -16.84 -6.38
C ASP A 342 20.66 -15.77 -7.37
N GLY A 343 21.49 -15.38 -8.33
CA GLY A 343 21.19 -14.35 -9.33
C GLY A 343 21.16 -12.94 -8.75
N LEU A 344 20.67 -11.98 -9.56
CA LEU A 344 20.49 -10.58 -9.16
C LEU A 344 19.31 -10.44 -8.19
N ARG A 345 19.56 -9.94 -6.99
CA ARG A 345 18.56 -9.86 -5.90
C ARG A 345 18.35 -8.46 -5.33
N LYS A 346 19.02 -7.46 -5.88
CA LYS A 346 18.96 -6.07 -5.46
C LYS A 346 19.33 -5.17 -6.62
N TYR A 347 18.94 -3.92 -6.56
CA TYR A 347 19.29 -2.95 -7.56
C TYR A 347 20.82 -2.76 -7.68
N GLU A 348 21.25 -2.52 -8.91
CA GLU A 348 22.50 -1.83 -9.19
C GLU A 348 22.19 -0.34 -9.43
N TYR A 349 22.85 0.52 -8.67
CA TYR A 349 22.58 1.95 -8.70
C TYR A 349 23.50 2.68 -9.68
N SER A 350 22.94 3.65 -10.39
CA SER A 350 23.72 4.54 -11.23
C SER A 350 24.75 5.32 -10.39
N SER A 351 26.01 5.37 -10.87
CA SER A 351 27.09 6.14 -10.24
C SER A 351 26.80 7.65 -10.19
N ASP A 352 26.01 8.15 -11.12
CA ASP A 352 25.77 9.59 -11.31
C ASP A 352 24.60 10.09 -10.46
N SER A 353 23.51 9.30 -10.35
CA SER A 353 22.29 9.70 -9.65
C SER A 353 22.09 8.99 -8.31
N GLY A 354 22.76 7.86 -8.07
CA GLY A 354 22.49 7.00 -6.92
C GLY A 354 21.11 6.32 -6.96
N LYS A 355 20.45 6.28 -8.13
CA LYS A 355 19.11 5.71 -8.32
C LYS A 355 19.17 4.39 -9.09
N ALA A 356 18.20 3.53 -8.84
CA ALA A 356 17.87 2.40 -9.69
C ALA A 356 17.17 2.92 -10.94
N MET A 357 17.84 2.76 -12.08
CA MET A 357 17.42 3.38 -13.34
C MET A 357 16.35 2.54 -14.02
N ILE A 358 15.27 3.18 -14.45
CA ILE A 358 14.22 2.56 -15.27
C ILE A 358 14.64 2.52 -16.75
N SER A 359 14.07 1.57 -17.51
CA SER A 359 14.24 1.47 -18.97
C SER A 359 13.15 2.22 -19.74
N ASP A 360 13.06 2.01 -21.07
CA ASP A 360 11.95 2.52 -21.89
C ASP A 360 10.61 1.86 -21.54
N ASP A 361 10.59 0.69 -20.92
CA ASP A 361 9.40 0.01 -20.42
C ASP A 361 8.59 0.90 -19.47
N THR A 362 9.23 1.37 -18.41
CA THR A 362 8.60 2.29 -17.46
C THR A 362 8.38 3.68 -18.06
N GLN A 363 9.32 4.18 -18.87
CA GLN A 363 9.11 5.46 -19.56
C GLN A 363 7.81 5.41 -20.38
N MET A 364 7.66 4.42 -21.28
CA MET A 364 6.46 4.28 -22.10
C MET A 364 5.20 3.98 -21.30
N THR A 365 5.32 3.25 -20.19
CA THR A 365 4.20 3.03 -19.23
C THR A 365 3.70 4.36 -18.65
N MET A 366 4.60 5.27 -18.26
CA MET A 366 4.23 6.61 -17.78
C MET A 366 3.54 7.44 -18.85
N PHE A 367 4.04 7.40 -20.11
CA PHE A 367 3.41 8.09 -21.22
C PHE A 367 2.07 7.47 -21.61
N THR A 368 1.89 6.14 -21.45
CA THR A 368 0.57 5.50 -21.59
C THR A 368 -0.42 6.03 -20.57
N ALA A 369 -0.02 6.05 -19.27
CA ALA A 369 -0.85 6.59 -18.20
C ALA A 369 -1.24 8.04 -18.45
N ASN A 370 -0.28 8.88 -18.83
CA ASN A 370 -0.53 10.28 -19.18
C ASN A 370 -1.48 10.42 -20.36
N GLY A 371 -1.31 9.64 -21.42
CA GLY A 371 -2.17 9.66 -22.60
C GLY A 371 -3.62 9.26 -22.28
N ILE A 372 -3.83 8.26 -21.41
CA ILE A 372 -5.16 7.86 -20.94
C ILE A 372 -5.81 9.02 -20.17
N LEU A 373 -5.09 9.66 -19.26
CA LEU A 373 -5.59 10.79 -18.46
C LEU A 373 -5.89 12.02 -19.32
N CYS A 374 -5.06 12.33 -20.33
CA CYS A 374 -5.36 13.35 -21.34
C CYS A 374 -6.62 12.98 -22.16
N GLY A 375 -6.77 11.71 -22.54
CA GLY A 375 -7.90 11.24 -23.34
C GLY A 375 -9.26 11.40 -22.65
N VAL A 376 -9.36 11.01 -21.38
CA VAL A 376 -10.58 11.21 -20.57
C VAL A 376 -10.85 12.69 -20.31
N THR A 377 -9.80 13.49 -20.08
CA THR A 377 -9.90 14.92 -19.81
C THR A 377 -10.40 15.68 -21.03
N ASN A 378 -9.78 15.44 -22.20
CA ASN A 378 -10.17 16.07 -23.46
C ASN A 378 -11.57 15.61 -23.93
N GLY A 379 -11.92 14.35 -23.66
CA GLY A 379 -13.26 13.81 -23.93
C GLY A 379 -14.33 14.34 -22.98
N LYS A 380 -13.93 14.99 -21.89
CA LYS A 380 -14.81 15.48 -20.80
C LYS A 380 -15.72 14.39 -20.23
N ASN A 381 -15.25 13.15 -20.23
CA ASN A 381 -15.98 12.01 -19.68
C ASN A 381 -15.04 10.88 -19.26
N ASP A 382 -15.48 10.06 -18.32
CA ASP A 382 -14.79 8.85 -17.86
C ASP A 382 -15.21 7.60 -18.67
N THR A 383 -15.47 7.74 -19.98
CA THR A 383 -15.82 6.59 -20.83
C THR A 383 -14.63 6.12 -21.66
N CYS A 384 -14.55 4.82 -21.90
CA CYS A 384 -13.54 4.23 -22.77
C CYS A 384 -13.93 4.45 -24.24
N GLY A 385 -13.01 4.97 -25.06
CA GLY A 385 -13.29 5.22 -26.47
C GLY A 385 -12.06 5.61 -27.30
N PRO A 386 -12.22 5.83 -28.61
CA PRO A 386 -11.12 6.11 -29.54
C PRO A 386 -10.25 7.31 -29.17
N ASN A 387 -10.80 8.27 -28.44
CA ASN A 387 -10.05 9.42 -27.93
C ASN A 387 -8.87 9.02 -27.04
N ILE A 388 -9.00 7.92 -26.30
CA ILE A 388 -7.92 7.42 -25.43
C ILE A 388 -6.76 6.94 -26.29
N VAL A 389 -7.01 6.08 -27.28
CA VAL A 389 -5.97 5.56 -28.18
C VAL A 389 -5.28 6.71 -28.92
N SER A 390 -6.04 7.70 -29.40
CA SER A 390 -5.49 8.87 -30.08
C SER A 390 -4.61 9.72 -29.13
N SER A 391 -5.02 9.91 -27.86
CA SER A 391 -4.24 10.66 -26.87
C SER A 391 -3.00 9.90 -26.44
N VAL A 392 -3.06 8.57 -26.34
CA VAL A 392 -1.87 7.73 -26.07
C VAL A 392 -0.90 7.78 -27.26
N ALA A 393 -1.40 7.76 -28.51
CA ALA A 393 -0.54 7.92 -29.69
C ALA A 393 0.21 9.26 -29.67
N ILE A 394 -0.46 10.35 -29.26
CA ILE A 394 0.20 11.67 -29.08
C ILE A 394 1.23 11.61 -27.94
N ALA A 395 0.89 10.99 -26.82
CA ALA A 395 1.83 10.83 -25.71
C ALA A 395 3.08 10.03 -26.12
N TYR A 396 2.94 9.03 -26.99
CA TYR A 396 4.10 8.31 -27.52
C TYR A 396 4.94 9.16 -28.49
N GLN A 397 4.34 10.10 -29.21
CA GLN A 397 5.12 11.08 -29.97
C GLN A 397 5.89 12.03 -29.04
N ASP A 398 5.32 12.36 -27.88
CA ASP A 398 6.01 13.11 -26.85
C ASP A 398 7.18 12.30 -26.25
N TRP A 399 6.98 11.00 -25.99
CA TRP A 399 8.08 10.11 -25.59
C TRP A 399 9.17 10.01 -26.66
N LEU A 400 8.82 9.84 -27.94
CA LEU A 400 9.78 9.82 -29.04
C LEU A 400 10.67 11.08 -29.05
N LEU A 401 10.08 12.23 -28.73
CA LEU A 401 10.81 13.48 -28.61
C LEU A 401 11.90 13.40 -27.52
N THR A 402 11.63 12.81 -26.37
CA THR A 402 12.62 12.61 -25.31
C THR A 402 13.79 11.73 -25.76
N GLN A 403 13.53 10.75 -26.63
CA GLN A 403 14.54 9.87 -27.20
C GLN A 403 15.40 10.56 -28.27
N SER A 404 14.79 11.46 -29.03
CA SER A 404 15.44 12.21 -30.13
C SER A 404 16.33 13.34 -29.63
N PHE A 405 15.97 13.96 -28.51
CA PHE A 405 16.67 15.09 -27.90
C PHE A 405 17.29 14.73 -26.55
N SER A 406 17.72 13.51 -26.37
CA SER A 406 18.35 13.04 -25.13
C SER A 406 19.46 14.00 -24.67
N GLY A 407 19.34 14.50 -23.44
CA GLY A 407 20.24 15.49 -22.85
C GLY A 407 20.02 16.94 -23.30
N ASN A 408 19.03 17.25 -24.14
CA ASN A 408 18.69 18.61 -24.57
C ASN A 408 17.21 18.97 -24.38
N ARG A 409 16.83 19.26 -23.13
CA ARG A 409 15.47 19.61 -22.73
C ARG A 409 14.94 20.87 -23.44
N THR A 410 15.82 21.87 -23.71
CA THR A 410 15.41 23.16 -24.29
C THR A 410 14.79 23.00 -25.68
N ALA A 411 15.25 22.04 -26.49
CA ALA A 411 14.68 21.76 -27.80
C ALA A 411 13.27 21.16 -27.70
N ALA A 412 13.03 20.30 -26.68
CA ALA A 412 11.71 19.73 -26.43
C ALA A 412 10.70 20.77 -25.90
N GLU A 413 11.15 21.69 -25.02
CA GLU A 413 10.30 22.80 -24.51
C GLU A 413 9.85 23.75 -25.61
N ALA A 414 10.61 23.87 -26.69
CA ALA A 414 10.25 24.70 -27.85
C ALA A 414 9.22 24.03 -28.79
N ALA A 415 8.93 22.74 -28.62
CA ALA A 415 7.96 22.03 -29.44
C ALA A 415 6.53 22.50 -29.12
N LYS A 416 5.90 23.20 -30.07
CA LYS A 416 4.47 23.59 -29.97
C LYS A 416 3.55 22.38 -30.11
N ASP A 417 2.39 22.43 -29.47
CA ASP A 417 1.32 21.42 -29.56
C ASP A 417 1.63 20.07 -28.85
N ARG A 418 2.44 20.08 -27.79
CA ARG A 418 2.73 18.91 -26.99
C ARG A 418 1.79 18.84 -25.77
N GLN A 419 1.37 17.62 -25.40
CA GLN A 419 0.33 17.42 -24.38
C GLN A 419 0.86 16.88 -23.06
N SER A 420 2.06 16.28 -23.05
CA SER A 420 2.55 15.62 -21.83
C SER A 420 3.34 16.56 -20.94
N TRP A 421 2.88 16.72 -19.67
CA TRP A 421 3.65 17.40 -18.63
C TRP A 421 4.96 16.68 -18.29
N LEU A 422 5.07 15.39 -18.64
CA LEU A 422 6.29 14.58 -18.46
C LEU A 422 7.49 15.14 -19.24
N LEU A 423 7.25 15.91 -20.29
CA LEU A 423 8.33 16.60 -21.03
C LEU A 423 9.10 17.63 -20.18
N HIS A 424 8.60 17.99 -19.01
CA HIS A 424 9.30 18.88 -18.10
C HIS A 424 10.24 18.15 -17.12
N LEU A 425 10.34 16.82 -17.20
CA LEU A 425 11.19 15.99 -16.34
C LEU A 425 12.50 15.67 -17.06
N PRO A 426 13.66 16.20 -16.59
CA PRO A 426 14.95 16.01 -17.25
C PRO A 426 15.36 14.54 -17.36
N GLU A 427 15.00 13.72 -16.39
CA GLU A 427 15.33 12.30 -16.28
C GLU A 427 14.80 11.49 -17.48
N LEU A 428 13.67 11.91 -18.06
CA LEU A 428 13.05 11.25 -19.19
C LEU A 428 13.77 11.53 -20.52
N PHE A 429 14.62 12.57 -20.59
CA PHE A 429 15.44 12.85 -21.76
C PHE A 429 16.70 11.98 -21.80
N SER A 430 16.51 10.68 -21.72
CA SER A 430 17.58 9.70 -21.66
C SER A 430 17.17 8.44 -22.43
N ARG A 431 18.01 8.03 -23.39
CA ARG A 431 17.80 6.76 -24.09
C ARG A 431 18.11 5.60 -23.16
N ARG A 432 17.12 4.77 -22.95
CA ARG A 432 17.13 3.65 -22.01
C ARG A 432 16.77 2.36 -22.72
N ALA A 433 17.65 1.93 -23.64
CA ALA A 433 17.48 0.74 -24.48
C ALA A 433 16.19 0.70 -25.34
N PRO A 434 15.70 1.83 -25.91
CA PRO A 434 14.40 1.83 -26.59
C PRO A 434 14.34 0.86 -27.77
N GLY A 435 13.29 0.07 -27.83
CA GLY A 435 13.06 -0.90 -28.89
C GLY A 435 12.98 -0.26 -30.27
N ASN A 436 13.70 -0.82 -31.25
CA ASN A 436 13.72 -0.30 -32.62
C ASN A 436 12.34 -0.25 -33.27
N THR A 437 11.45 -1.22 -32.98
CA THR A 437 10.07 -1.24 -33.47
C THR A 437 9.29 -0.04 -32.97
N CYS A 438 9.39 0.29 -31.68
CA CYS A 438 8.73 1.46 -31.10
C CYS A 438 9.21 2.75 -31.79
N LEU A 439 10.52 2.95 -31.90
CA LEU A 439 11.08 4.13 -32.52
C LEU A 439 10.68 4.27 -33.99
N SER A 440 10.85 3.22 -34.81
CA SER A 440 10.55 3.29 -36.25
C SER A 440 9.07 3.52 -36.54
N ALA A 441 8.18 2.81 -35.83
CA ALA A 441 6.73 2.99 -35.99
C ALA A 441 6.26 4.40 -35.59
N LEU A 442 6.84 4.98 -34.54
CA LEU A 442 6.50 6.34 -34.13
C LEU A 442 7.09 7.41 -35.06
N TYR A 443 8.29 7.20 -35.60
CA TYR A 443 8.85 8.07 -36.66
C TYR A 443 7.97 8.09 -37.90
N GLU A 444 7.46 6.94 -38.32
CA GLU A 444 6.57 6.84 -39.50
C GLU A 444 5.24 7.58 -39.30
N GLN A 445 4.77 7.69 -38.04
CA GLN A 445 3.54 8.38 -37.68
C GLN A 445 3.74 9.87 -37.30
N MET A 446 4.97 10.39 -37.34
CA MET A 446 5.30 11.70 -36.79
C MET A 446 4.60 12.88 -37.47
N ASP A 447 4.32 12.79 -38.76
CA ASP A 447 3.65 13.84 -39.53
C ASP A 447 2.12 13.76 -39.44
N GLY A 448 1.57 12.74 -38.76
CA GLY A 448 0.13 12.53 -38.56
C GLY A 448 -0.63 12.03 -39.81
N THR A 449 0.05 11.76 -40.91
CA THR A 449 -0.58 11.25 -42.14
C THR A 449 -0.92 9.76 -42.04
N VAL A 450 -0.14 9.02 -41.26
CA VAL A 450 -0.32 7.59 -41.01
C VAL A 450 -0.72 7.39 -39.53
N LYS A 451 -1.71 6.50 -39.33
CA LYS A 451 -2.15 6.10 -37.97
C LYS A 451 -2.19 4.58 -37.91
N ALA A 452 -1.40 4.03 -37.05
CA ALA A 452 -1.38 2.59 -36.77
C ALA A 452 -2.60 2.17 -35.94
N SER A 453 -3.10 0.97 -36.20
CA SER A 453 -4.16 0.30 -35.43
C SER A 453 -4.16 -1.18 -35.74
N ILE A 454 -4.96 -1.98 -35.03
CA ILE A 454 -5.18 -3.40 -35.36
C ILE A 454 -5.65 -3.54 -36.83
N GLY A 455 -6.54 -2.68 -37.28
CA GLY A 455 -7.05 -2.69 -38.67
C GLY A 455 -6.13 -2.08 -39.72
N ASN A 456 -5.06 -1.39 -39.31
CA ASN A 456 -4.08 -0.74 -40.18
C ASN A 456 -2.66 -0.90 -39.64
N PRO A 457 -2.09 -2.14 -39.65
CA PRO A 457 -0.76 -2.40 -39.08
C PRO A 457 0.34 -1.76 -39.94
N LEU A 458 1.34 -1.12 -39.30
CA LEU A 458 2.51 -0.55 -39.98
C LEU A 458 3.63 -1.57 -40.20
N ASN A 459 3.65 -2.63 -39.39
CA ASN A 459 4.69 -3.65 -39.43
C ASN A 459 4.13 -5.00 -39.00
N HIS A 460 4.99 -6.01 -38.97
CA HIS A 460 4.64 -7.36 -38.51
C HIS A 460 5.43 -7.75 -37.24
N SER A 461 5.83 -6.75 -36.43
CA SER A 461 6.57 -7.01 -35.21
C SER A 461 5.66 -7.61 -34.12
N LYS A 462 6.15 -8.67 -33.49
CA LYS A 462 5.57 -9.29 -32.30
C LYS A 462 6.41 -9.05 -31.03
N GLY A 463 7.29 -8.05 -31.05
CA GLY A 463 8.16 -7.72 -29.90
C GLY A 463 7.37 -7.42 -28.62
N CYS A 464 8.06 -7.50 -27.49
CA CYS A 464 7.51 -7.25 -26.12
C CYS A 464 7.02 -5.81 -25.91
N GLY A 465 7.52 -4.83 -26.69
CA GLY A 465 7.23 -3.40 -26.51
C GLY A 465 5.75 -3.00 -26.54
N GLY A 466 4.84 -3.89 -26.95
CA GLY A 466 3.40 -3.69 -26.84
C GLY A 466 2.86 -3.99 -25.44
N VAL A 467 3.26 -5.13 -24.86
CA VAL A 467 2.74 -5.62 -23.58
C VAL A 467 3.37 -4.92 -22.37
N MET A 468 4.67 -4.59 -22.41
CA MET A 468 5.43 -4.00 -21.32
C MET A 468 4.79 -2.72 -20.74
N ARG A 469 4.06 -1.96 -21.58
CA ARG A 469 3.47 -0.66 -21.26
C ARG A 469 1.95 -0.64 -21.18
N ALA A 470 1.27 -1.81 -21.28
CA ALA A 470 -0.19 -1.89 -21.39
C ALA A 470 -0.93 -1.78 -20.05
N ALA A 471 -0.27 -2.05 -18.92
CA ALA A 471 -0.87 -2.09 -17.60
C ALA A 471 -1.76 -0.86 -17.26
N PRO A 472 -1.38 0.40 -17.57
CA PRO A 472 -2.20 1.57 -17.24
C PRO A 472 -3.63 1.53 -17.78
N MET A 473 -3.86 0.84 -18.92
CA MET A 473 -5.20 0.71 -19.48
C MET A 473 -6.14 -0.10 -18.58
N GLY A 474 -5.64 -1.15 -17.94
CA GLY A 474 -6.39 -1.93 -16.96
C GLY A 474 -6.58 -1.23 -15.62
N LEU A 475 -5.75 -0.23 -15.31
CA LEU A 475 -5.78 0.48 -14.03
C LEU A 475 -6.86 1.57 -13.96
N ARG A 476 -7.34 2.09 -15.08
CA ARG A 476 -8.37 3.12 -15.08
C ARG A 476 -9.77 2.51 -15.02
N ARG A 477 -10.64 3.05 -14.16
CA ARG A 477 -12.07 2.75 -14.15
C ARG A 477 -12.79 3.64 -15.16
N PHE A 478 -13.53 3.01 -16.08
CA PHE A 478 -14.34 3.72 -17.07
C PHE A 478 -15.82 3.52 -16.78
N SER A 479 -16.58 4.61 -16.73
CA SER A 479 -18.01 4.57 -16.44
C SER A 479 -18.79 3.90 -17.59
N GLY A 480 -19.63 2.92 -17.25
CA GLY A 480 -20.51 2.27 -18.23
C GLY A 480 -19.81 1.47 -19.34
N THR A 481 -18.53 1.15 -19.15
CA THR A 481 -17.72 0.40 -20.12
C THR A 481 -17.57 -1.05 -19.65
N ASP A 482 -17.84 -1.99 -20.55
CA ASP A 482 -17.56 -3.41 -20.30
C ASP A 482 -16.08 -3.73 -20.45
N ILE A 483 -15.64 -4.81 -19.79
CA ILE A 483 -14.23 -5.21 -19.77
C ILE A 483 -13.69 -5.56 -21.16
N GLY A 484 -14.50 -6.15 -22.04
CA GLY A 484 -14.06 -6.47 -23.40
C GLY A 484 -13.71 -5.24 -24.22
N THR A 485 -14.41 -4.11 -23.99
CA THR A 485 -14.03 -2.82 -24.60
C THR A 485 -12.66 -2.36 -24.07
N ILE A 486 -12.38 -2.54 -22.77
CA ILE A 486 -11.11 -2.16 -22.15
C ILE A 486 -9.98 -3.04 -22.69
N ASP A 487 -10.20 -4.35 -22.84
CA ASP A 487 -9.26 -5.31 -23.42
C ASP A 487 -8.89 -4.92 -24.85
N ARG A 488 -9.90 -4.59 -25.65
CA ARG A 488 -9.67 -4.12 -27.02
C ARG A 488 -8.84 -2.84 -27.05
N MET A 489 -9.08 -1.89 -26.15
CA MET A 489 -8.27 -0.66 -26.08
C MET A 489 -6.82 -0.97 -25.69
N GLY A 490 -6.58 -1.93 -24.81
CA GLY A 490 -5.23 -2.41 -24.50
C GLY A 490 -4.50 -2.93 -25.74
N ALA A 491 -5.18 -3.75 -26.56
CA ALA A 491 -4.65 -4.21 -27.84
C ALA A 491 -4.41 -3.05 -28.82
N GLU A 492 -5.34 -2.11 -28.96
CA GLU A 492 -5.18 -0.94 -29.88
C GLU A 492 -4.02 -0.04 -29.47
N ILE A 493 -3.78 0.17 -28.16
CA ILE A 493 -2.63 0.93 -27.65
C ILE A 493 -1.30 0.24 -28.01
N ALA A 494 -1.23 -1.09 -27.91
CA ALA A 494 -0.05 -1.85 -28.33
C ALA A 494 0.13 -1.80 -29.85
N ALA A 495 -0.96 -1.87 -30.60
CA ALA A 495 -0.96 -1.83 -32.07
C ALA A 495 -0.50 -0.49 -32.67
N ILE A 496 -0.40 0.59 -31.87
CA ILE A 496 0.22 1.86 -32.30
C ILE A 496 1.66 1.61 -32.82
N THR A 497 2.35 0.60 -32.32
CA THR A 497 3.73 0.30 -32.73
C THR A 497 3.96 -1.14 -33.16
N HIS A 498 3.13 -2.11 -32.72
CA HIS A 498 3.30 -3.53 -32.97
C HIS A 498 2.13 -4.10 -33.74
N GLY A 499 2.32 -4.32 -35.03
CA GLY A 499 1.23 -4.69 -35.93
C GLY A 499 0.92 -6.19 -36.05
N ASN A 500 1.72 -7.06 -35.43
CA ASN A 500 1.45 -8.50 -35.39
C ASN A 500 0.50 -8.83 -34.22
N SER A 501 -0.38 -9.82 -34.38
CA SER A 501 -1.32 -10.25 -33.34
C SER A 501 -0.63 -10.60 -32.03
N LEU A 502 0.49 -11.36 -32.07
CA LEU A 502 1.29 -11.69 -30.89
C LEU A 502 2.05 -10.49 -30.28
N GLY A 503 2.06 -9.33 -30.95
CA GLY A 503 2.57 -8.07 -30.40
C GLY A 503 1.52 -7.26 -29.66
N TYR A 504 0.20 -7.42 -29.96
CA TYR A 504 -0.86 -6.64 -29.32
C TYR A 504 -1.84 -7.48 -28.47
N LEU A 505 -2.10 -8.76 -28.78
CA LEU A 505 -3.00 -9.62 -27.97
C LEU A 505 -2.50 -9.84 -26.53
N PRO A 506 -1.17 -10.02 -26.27
CA PRO A 506 -0.67 -10.07 -24.91
C PRO A 506 -1.03 -8.83 -24.07
N ALA A 507 -1.07 -7.64 -24.69
CA ALA A 507 -1.48 -6.41 -24.04
C ALA A 507 -2.97 -6.40 -23.65
N ALA A 508 -3.85 -7.01 -24.47
CA ALA A 508 -5.26 -7.19 -24.11
C ALA A 508 -5.42 -8.08 -22.88
N ILE A 509 -4.70 -9.22 -22.86
CA ILE A 509 -4.76 -10.15 -21.71
C ILE A 509 -4.19 -9.50 -20.44
N LEU A 510 -3.05 -8.80 -20.51
CA LEU A 510 -2.52 -8.07 -19.37
C LEU A 510 -3.50 -7.01 -18.85
N THR A 511 -4.11 -6.25 -19.75
CA THR A 511 -5.14 -5.25 -19.43
C THR A 511 -6.31 -5.89 -18.67
N HIS A 512 -6.82 -7.02 -19.15
CA HIS A 512 -7.86 -7.80 -18.48
C HIS A 512 -7.46 -8.23 -17.08
N ILE A 513 -6.30 -8.89 -16.94
CA ILE A 513 -5.76 -9.36 -15.66
C ILE A 513 -5.70 -8.20 -14.66
N ILE A 514 -5.06 -7.10 -15.04
CA ILE A 514 -4.89 -5.93 -14.17
C ILE A 514 -6.26 -5.34 -13.79
N HIS A 515 -7.17 -5.20 -14.74
CA HIS A 515 -8.51 -4.65 -14.48
C HIS A 515 -9.31 -5.52 -13.50
N ARG A 516 -9.28 -6.84 -13.67
CA ARG A 516 -9.97 -7.79 -12.77
C ARG A 516 -9.35 -7.85 -11.38
N ILE A 517 -8.05 -7.71 -11.28
CA ILE A 517 -7.36 -7.60 -9.98
C ILE A 517 -7.79 -6.31 -9.25
N VAL A 518 -7.78 -5.19 -9.95
CA VAL A 518 -8.06 -3.88 -9.34
C VAL A 518 -9.55 -3.72 -9.03
N TYR A 519 -10.43 -4.14 -9.96
CA TYR A 519 -11.89 -3.97 -9.87
C TYR A 519 -12.61 -5.33 -9.82
N PRO A 520 -12.46 -6.10 -8.74
CA PRO A 520 -13.02 -7.43 -8.63
C PRO A 520 -14.56 -7.38 -8.62
N GLN A 521 -15.20 -8.24 -9.45
CA GLN A 521 -16.65 -8.47 -9.42
C GLN A 521 -17.01 -9.68 -8.55
N ALA A 522 -16.03 -10.57 -8.32
CA ALA A 522 -16.12 -11.74 -7.47
C ALA A 522 -14.76 -12.01 -6.81
N ARG A 523 -14.76 -12.75 -5.73
CA ARG A 523 -13.54 -13.19 -5.03
C ARG A 523 -12.93 -14.35 -5.82
N LEU A 524 -11.94 -14.07 -6.63
CA LEU A 524 -11.20 -15.04 -7.44
C LEU A 524 -9.74 -15.08 -7.01
N SER A 525 -9.12 -16.24 -7.09
CA SER A 525 -7.66 -16.40 -6.99
C SER A 525 -6.98 -15.77 -8.21
N LEU A 526 -5.68 -15.46 -8.11
CA LEU A 526 -4.92 -14.93 -9.24
C LEU A 526 -4.97 -15.89 -10.45
N LYS A 527 -4.92 -17.20 -10.20
CA LYS A 527 -5.03 -18.22 -11.26
C LYS A 527 -6.38 -18.15 -11.97
N GLU A 528 -7.48 -18.03 -11.23
CA GLU A 528 -8.83 -17.92 -11.83
C GLU A 528 -8.99 -16.65 -12.66
N ILE A 529 -8.44 -15.51 -12.18
CA ILE A 529 -8.44 -14.25 -12.95
C ILE A 529 -7.66 -14.39 -14.25
N ILE A 530 -6.48 -15.00 -14.22
CA ILE A 530 -5.66 -15.22 -15.41
C ILE A 530 -6.37 -16.18 -16.38
N THR A 531 -6.98 -17.24 -15.88
CA THR A 531 -7.76 -18.18 -16.71
C THR A 531 -8.94 -17.47 -17.38
N GLU A 532 -9.71 -16.65 -16.62
CA GLU A 532 -10.79 -15.82 -17.16
C GLU A 532 -10.30 -14.88 -18.27
N ALA A 533 -9.14 -14.22 -18.07
CA ALA A 533 -8.56 -13.31 -19.04
C ALA A 533 -8.22 -14.02 -20.37
N ILE A 534 -7.58 -15.18 -20.27
CA ILE A 534 -7.26 -15.99 -21.45
C ILE A 534 -8.53 -16.36 -22.22
N GLU A 535 -9.55 -16.89 -21.52
CA GLU A 535 -10.82 -17.31 -22.14
C GLU A 535 -11.57 -16.12 -22.77
N ALA A 536 -11.67 -14.99 -22.06
CA ALA A 536 -12.40 -13.81 -22.49
C ALA A 536 -11.77 -13.19 -23.76
N VAL A 537 -10.45 -12.98 -23.75
CA VAL A 537 -9.73 -12.40 -24.88
C VAL A 537 -9.68 -13.38 -26.06
N SER A 538 -9.48 -14.69 -25.83
CA SER A 538 -9.53 -15.70 -26.88
C SER A 538 -10.89 -15.73 -27.57
N LYS A 539 -11.98 -15.62 -26.82
CA LYS A 539 -13.32 -15.52 -27.37
C LYS A 539 -13.53 -14.24 -28.18
N GLN A 540 -13.05 -13.10 -27.68
CA GLN A 540 -13.20 -11.80 -28.33
C GLN A 540 -12.43 -11.70 -29.63
N PHE A 541 -11.25 -12.31 -29.74
CA PHE A 541 -10.38 -12.30 -30.89
C PHE A 541 -10.35 -13.66 -31.63
N SER A 542 -11.42 -14.46 -31.53
CA SER A 542 -11.50 -15.82 -32.05
C SER A 542 -11.32 -15.94 -33.59
N GLU A 543 -11.42 -14.85 -34.33
CA GLU A 543 -11.13 -14.80 -35.76
C GLU A 543 -9.64 -14.63 -36.07
N ASP A 544 -8.82 -14.29 -35.08
CA ASP A 544 -7.38 -14.10 -35.24
C ASP A 544 -6.66 -15.45 -35.10
N SER A 545 -5.94 -15.87 -36.14
CA SER A 545 -5.27 -17.17 -36.21
C SER A 545 -4.12 -17.34 -35.19
N GLN A 546 -3.64 -16.27 -34.55
CA GLN A 546 -2.56 -16.33 -33.61
C GLN A 546 -3.05 -16.45 -32.16
N ILE A 547 -4.35 -16.33 -31.91
CA ILE A 547 -4.88 -16.36 -30.54
C ILE A 547 -4.66 -17.71 -29.85
N ASP A 548 -4.75 -18.81 -30.59
CA ASP A 548 -4.52 -20.15 -30.07
C ASP A 548 -3.05 -20.33 -29.65
N VAL A 549 -2.09 -19.76 -30.40
CA VAL A 549 -0.65 -19.80 -30.06
C VAL A 549 -0.41 -19.12 -28.71
N LEU A 550 -1.00 -17.94 -28.50
CA LEU A 550 -0.89 -17.23 -27.23
C LEU A 550 -1.58 -17.99 -26.09
N SER A 551 -2.79 -18.49 -26.34
CA SER A 551 -3.56 -19.25 -25.34
C SER A 551 -2.80 -20.50 -24.89
N ASP A 552 -2.27 -21.29 -25.83
CA ASP A 552 -1.52 -22.52 -25.53
C ASP A 552 -0.27 -22.21 -24.69
N LEU A 553 0.48 -21.15 -25.00
CA LEU A 553 1.65 -20.75 -24.24
C LEU A 553 1.29 -20.31 -22.82
N LEU A 554 0.20 -19.58 -22.64
CA LEU A 554 -0.30 -19.15 -21.32
C LEU A 554 -0.84 -20.34 -20.52
N GLN A 555 -1.51 -21.32 -21.15
CA GLN A 555 -1.92 -22.56 -20.49
C GLN A 555 -0.69 -23.38 -20.03
N LEU A 556 0.38 -23.37 -20.82
CA LEU A 556 1.65 -23.97 -20.40
C LEU A 556 2.19 -23.23 -19.15
N ALA A 557 2.21 -21.90 -19.12
CA ALA A 557 2.64 -21.12 -17.96
C ALA A 557 1.83 -21.43 -16.69
N LEU A 558 0.49 -21.55 -16.81
CA LEU A 558 -0.40 -22.01 -15.73
C LEU A 558 0.01 -23.40 -15.18
N SER A 559 0.28 -24.35 -16.09
CA SER A 559 0.68 -25.70 -15.71
C SER A 559 2.05 -25.74 -15.03
N LEU A 560 3.01 -24.97 -15.55
CA LEU A 560 4.38 -24.91 -15.01
C LEU A 560 4.42 -24.26 -13.62
N SER A 561 3.53 -23.34 -13.32
CA SER A 561 3.49 -22.68 -12.00
C SER A 561 3.21 -23.66 -10.84
N GLU A 562 2.68 -24.83 -11.12
CA GLU A 562 2.30 -25.88 -10.15
C GLU A 562 3.27 -27.07 -10.08
N ASN A 563 4.26 -27.14 -10.99
CA ASN A 563 5.21 -28.25 -10.98
C ASN A 563 6.32 -28.07 -9.93
N GLY A 564 7.19 -29.08 -9.78
CA GLY A 564 8.31 -29.08 -8.83
C GLY A 564 9.65 -28.62 -9.40
N ASP A 565 9.70 -28.23 -10.69
CA ASP A 565 10.92 -27.80 -11.36
C ASP A 565 11.36 -26.40 -10.89
N SER A 566 12.62 -26.03 -11.11
CA SER A 566 13.11 -24.70 -10.79
C SER A 566 12.49 -23.62 -11.69
N ASP A 567 12.49 -22.37 -11.20
CA ASP A 567 11.96 -21.24 -11.99
C ASP A 567 12.68 -21.10 -13.32
N LEU A 568 13.99 -21.22 -13.31
CA LEU A 568 14.82 -21.09 -14.50
C LEU A 568 14.51 -22.17 -15.55
N GLU A 569 14.35 -23.43 -15.14
CA GLU A 569 13.96 -24.53 -16.04
C GLU A 569 12.58 -24.28 -16.67
N ASN A 570 11.63 -23.76 -15.88
CA ASN A 570 10.30 -23.44 -16.36
C ASN A 570 10.29 -22.23 -17.29
N ILE A 571 11.06 -21.18 -16.99
CA ILE A 571 11.19 -19.99 -17.84
C ILE A 571 11.80 -20.37 -19.19
N HIS A 572 12.82 -21.22 -19.26
CA HIS A 572 13.39 -21.74 -20.52
C HIS A 572 12.36 -22.42 -21.42
N ARG A 573 11.32 -23.01 -20.84
CA ARG A 573 10.23 -23.64 -21.62
C ARG A 573 9.21 -22.65 -22.16
N LEU A 574 9.16 -21.44 -21.58
CA LEU A 574 8.25 -20.36 -21.97
C LEU A 574 8.88 -19.41 -23.00
N GLY A 575 10.21 -19.33 -23.04
CA GLY A 575 10.95 -18.52 -23.99
C GLY A 575 12.00 -17.61 -23.34
N GLN A 576 12.30 -16.51 -24.03
CA GLN A 576 13.28 -15.51 -23.58
C GLN A 576 12.67 -14.12 -23.30
N GLY A 577 11.40 -13.91 -23.57
CA GLY A 577 10.72 -12.65 -23.30
C GLY A 577 10.86 -11.56 -24.39
N TRP A 578 11.72 -11.74 -25.42
CA TRP A 578 11.90 -10.74 -26.49
C TRP A 578 10.64 -10.47 -27.33
N VAL A 579 9.67 -11.37 -27.25
CA VAL A 579 8.40 -11.28 -27.99
C VAL A 579 7.24 -11.23 -26.99
N GLY A 580 6.14 -10.58 -27.39
CA GLY A 580 5.03 -10.24 -26.49
C GLY A 580 4.40 -11.44 -25.80
N GLU A 581 4.20 -12.54 -26.54
CA GLU A 581 3.63 -13.78 -26.02
C GLU A 581 4.53 -14.43 -24.94
N GLU A 582 5.86 -14.43 -25.14
CA GLU A 582 6.81 -14.99 -24.19
C GLU A 582 6.93 -14.11 -22.94
N ALA A 583 7.03 -12.79 -23.11
CA ALA A 583 7.13 -11.84 -22.00
C ALA A 583 5.91 -11.97 -21.06
N LEU A 584 4.69 -12.06 -21.61
CA LEU A 584 3.49 -12.26 -20.80
C LEU A 584 3.48 -13.66 -20.15
N ALA A 585 3.88 -14.70 -20.85
CA ALA A 585 3.86 -16.07 -20.32
C ALA A 585 4.84 -16.25 -19.15
N ILE A 586 6.05 -15.69 -19.24
CA ILE A 586 7.03 -15.65 -18.14
C ILE A 586 6.46 -14.86 -16.97
N ALA A 587 5.88 -13.69 -17.21
CA ALA A 587 5.30 -12.88 -16.16
C ALA A 587 4.11 -13.56 -15.45
N VAL A 588 3.24 -14.22 -16.18
CA VAL A 588 2.13 -15.03 -15.64
C VAL A 588 2.67 -16.17 -14.78
N TYR A 589 3.66 -16.90 -15.27
CA TYR A 589 4.32 -17.98 -14.53
C TYR A 589 4.89 -17.48 -13.21
N CYS A 590 5.77 -16.46 -13.24
CA CYS A 590 6.42 -15.90 -12.06
C CYS A 590 5.41 -15.32 -11.06
N SER A 591 4.36 -14.68 -11.56
CA SER A 591 3.30 -14.12 -10.72
C SER A 591 2.49 -15.21 -9.98
N LEU A 592 2.21 -16.33 -10.63
CA LEU A 592 1.50 -17.45 -10.00
C LEU A 592 2.39 -18.22 -9.03
N ARG A 593 3.62 -18.48 -9.41
CA ARG A 593 4.60 -19.22 -8.61
C ARG A 593 4.90 -18.51 -7.30
N HIS A 594 4.98 -17.19 -7.34
CA HIS A 594 5.34 -16.32 -6.22
C HIS A 594 4.21 -15.37 -5.82
N HIS A 595 2.94 -15.79 -5.95
CA HIS A 595 1.77 -14.94 -5.75
C HIS A 595 1.64 -14.30 -4.35
N ASN A 596 2.43 -14.72 -3.37
CA ASN A 596 2.45 -14.18 -2.01
C ASN A 596 3.76 -13.42 -1.68
N ASP A 597 4.71 -13.34 -2.62
CA ASP A 597 6.03 -12.74 -2.40
C ASP A 597 6.43 -11.91 -3.62
N PHE A 598 6.28 -10.59 -3.50
CA PHE A 598 6.62 -9.64 -4.56
C PHE A 598 8.09 -9.76 -4.97
N SER A 599 9.00 -9.77 -3.97
CA SER A 599 10.45 -9.80 -4.20
C SER A 599 10.88 -11.07 -4.92
N ALA A 600 10.39 -12.24 -4.48
CA ALA A 600 10.68 -13.52 -5.13
C ALA A 600 10.17 -13.53 -6.58
N GLY A 601 8.99 -12.96 -6.85
CA GLY A 601 8.42 -12.92 -8.19
C GLY A 601 9.23 -12.11 -9.19
N ILE A 602 9.63 -10.87 -8.85
CA ILE A 602 10.45 -10.05 -9.75
C ILE A 602 11.88 -10.59 -9.89
N ILE A 603 12.46 -11.12 -8.82
CA ILE A 603 13.79 -11.76 -8.87
C ILE A 603 13.77 -12.96 -9.82
N SER A 604 12.75 -13.82 -9.73
CA SER A 604 12.58 -14.94 -10.66
C SER A 604 12.43 -14.47 -12.10
N ALA A 605 11.64 -13.41 -12.33
CA ALA A 605 11.34 -12.90 -13.66
C ALA A 605 12.53 -12.25 -14.39
N VAL A 606 13.58 -11.82 -13.69
CA VAL A 606 14.71 -11.13 -14.33
C VAL A 606 15.95 -12.03 -14.51
N ASN A 607 16.10 -13.13 -13.75
CA ASN A 607 17.31 -13.94 -13.73
C ASN A 607 17.28 -15.07 -14.78
N HIS A 608 17.17 -14.73 -16.03
CA HIS A 608 17.17 -15.68 -17.15
C HIS A 608 17.86 -15.11 -18.39
N ASN A 609 18.01 -15.92 -19.40
CA ASN A 609 18.62 -15.55 -20.67
C ASN A 609 17.58 -14.89 -21.58
N GLY A 610 17.48 -13.57 -21.55
CA GLY A 610 16.50 -12.85 -22.39
C GLY A 610 16.18 -11.44 -21.92
N ASP A 611 14.97 -11.02 -22.20
CA ASP A 611 14.41 -9.68 -21.97
C ASP A 611 14.00 -9.52 -20.49
N SER A 612 15.00 -9.28 -19.64
CA SER A 612 14.85 -9.28 -18.18
C SER A 612 14.03 -8.09 -17.66
N ASP A 613 14.13 -6.92 -18.26
CA ASP A 613 13.38 -5.74 -17.82
C ASP A 613 11.90 -5.85 -18.19
N SER A 614 11.56 -6.24 -19.41
CA SER A 614 10.16 -6.46 -19.80
C SER A 614 9.48 -7.57 -19.00
N THR A 615 10.13 -8.72 -18.78
CA THR A 615 9.57 -9.81 -17.97
C THR A 615 9.44 -9.38 -16.49
N GLY A 616 10.43 -8.65 -15.97
CA GLY A 616 10.39 -8.01 -14.66
C GLY A 616 9.27 -6.99 -14.52
N ALA A 617 9.13 -6.08 -15.51
CA ALA A 617 8.10 -5.04 -15.54
C ALA A 617 6.68 -5.63 -15.52
N VAL A 618 6.38 -6.58 -16.41
CA VAL A 618 5.04 -7.19 -16.50
C VAL A 618 4.73 -8.02 -15.24
N THR A 619 5.70 -8.77 -14.71
CA THR A 619 5.56 -9.49 -13.42
C THR A 619 5.29 -8.51 -12.28
N GLY A 620 6.06 -7.43 -12.20
CA GLY A 620 5.90 -6.38 -11.21
C GLY A 620 4.54 -5.69 -11.30
N ASN A 621 4.01 -5.47 -12.52
CA ASN A 621 2.67 -4.92 -12.73
C ASN A 621 1.59 -5.85 -12.17
N ILE A 622 1.65 -7.17 -12.45
CA ILE A 622 0.67 -8.16 -11.99
C ILE A 622 0.74 -8.33 -10.47
N LEU A 623 1.93 -8.63 -9.93
CA LEU A 623 2.11 -8.86 -8.49
C LEU A 623 1.89 -7.60 -7.67
N GLY A 624 2.35 -6.45 -8.17
CA GLY A 624 2.11 -5.17 -7.52
C GLY A 624 0.61 -4.81 -7.45
N ALA A 625 -0.17 -5.11 -8.50
CA ALA A 625 -1.61 -4.99 -8.46
C ALA A 625 -2.25 -6.01 -7.50
N TRP A 626 -1.77 -7.25 -7.50
CA TRP A 626 -2.31 -8.34 -6.69
C TRP A 626 -2.09 -8.11 -5.19
N LEU A 627 -0.86 -7.85 -4.80
CA LEU A 627 -0.44 -7.67 -3.41
C LEU A 627 -0.67 -6.24 -2.88
N GLY A 628 -0.67 -5.24 -3.78
CA GLY A 628 -0.76 -3.83 -3.45
C GLY A 628 0.60 -3.19 -3.14
N TYR A 629 0.68 -1.87 -3.31
CA TYR A 629 1.90 -1.06 -3.11
C TYR A 629 2.57 -1.27 -1.75
N GLN A 630 1.78 -1.48 -0.72
CA GLN A 630 2.26 -1.64 0.66
C GLN A 630 2.94 -2.99 0.93
N SER A 631 2.75 -3.96 0.05
CA SER A 631 3.42 -5.25 0.12
C SER A 631 4.74 -5.28 -0.66
N ILE A 632 5.12 -4.15 -1.28
CA ILE A 632 6.41 -3.99 -1.94
C ILE A 632 7.43 -3.56 -0.89
N ASP A 633 8.52 -4.32 -0.77
CA ASP A 633 9.58 -4.05 0.19
C ASP A 633 10.26 -2.70 -0.05
N ASP A 634 10.65 -2.00 1.02
CA ASP A 634 11.33 -0.69 0.97
C ASP A 634 12.58 -0.69 0.08
N GLN A 635 13.27 -1.82 -0.06
CA GLN A 635 14.44 -1.92 -0.93
C GLN A 635 14.11 -1.64 -2.40
N TRP A 636 12.87 -1.88 -2.84
CA TRP A 636 12.40 -1.62 -4.20
C TRP A 636 11.79 -0.23 -4.37
N LEU A 637 11.54 0.50 -3.28
CA LEU A 637 10.89 1.81 -3.29
C LEU A 637 11.88 2.97 -3.14
N ARG A 638 12.83 2.84 -2.21
CA ARG A 638 13.62 3.95 -1.66
C ARG A 638 14.38 4.75 -2.71
N ASP A 639 15.04 4.09 -3.64
CA ASP A 639 15.93 4.73 -4.61
C ASP A 639 15.53 4.45 -6.06
N LEU A 640 14.28 4.08 -6.28
CA LEU A 640 13.72 3.92 -7.62
C LEU A 640 13.66 5.28 -8.34
N GLU A 641 14.14 5.34 -9.57
CA GLU A 641 14.07 6.56 -10.38
C GLU A 641 12.62 6.95 -10.65
N LEU A 642 12.30 8.25 -10.55
CA LEU A 642 10.97 8.82 -10.78
C LEU A 642 9.82 8.24 -9.92
N HIS A 643 10.14 7.59 -8.81
CA HIS A 643 9.16 6.98 -7.89
C HIS A 643 7.96 7.91 -7.60
N ASP A 644 8.20 9.17 -7.20
CA ASP A 644 7.12 10.09 -6.84
C ASP A 644 6.27 10.51 -8.04
N VAL A 645 6.85 10.58 -9.22
CA VAL A 645 6.14 10.86 -10.47
C VAL A 645 5.22 9.70 -10.85
N ILE A 646 5.71 8.46 -10.70
CA ILE A 646 4.91 7.24 -10.94
C ILE A 646 3.76 7.15 -9.94
N LEU A 647 4.00 7.50 -8.67
CA LEU A 647 2.94 7.58 -7.66
C LEU A 647 1.89 8.64 -8.01
N ALA A 648 2.31 9.82 -8.47
CA ALA A 648 1.38 10.87 -8.88
C ALA A 648 0.49 10.43 -10.04
N LEU A 649 1.04 9.74 -11.05
CA LEU A 649 0.27 9.16 -12.14
C LEU A 649 -0.70 8.06 -11.66
N SER A 650 -0.24 7.21 -10.73
CA SER A 650 -1.06 6.16 -10.12
C SER A 650 -2.27 6.74 -9.39
N ASP A 651 -2.04 7.80 -8.64
CA ASP A 651 -3.08 8.51 -7.89
C ASP A 651 -4.11 9.14 -8.81
N ASP A 652 -3.67 9.76 -9.89
CA ASP A 652 -4.57 10.37 -10.87
C ASP A 652 -5.37 9.30 -11.64
N LEU A 653 -4.78 8.14 -11.96
CA LEU A 653 -5.52 7.01 -12.54
C LEU A 653 -6.60 6.47 -11.59
N SER A 654 -6.40 6.57 -10.29
CA SER A 654 -7.35 6.08 -9.29
C SER A 654 -8.55 7.00 -9.04
N ARG A 655 -8.48 8.25 -9.50
CA ARG A 655 -9.49 9.29 -9.25
C ARG A 655 -10.49 9.36 -10.40
N ALA A 656 -11.76 9.63 -10.08
CA ALA A 656 -12.71 10.08 -11.10
C ALA A 656 -12.23 11.41 -11.73
N LEU A 657 -12.64 11.69 -12.96
CA LEU A 657 -12.37 12.97 -13.61
C LEU A 657 -12.93 14.12 -12.74
N PRO A 658 -12.08 15.04 -12.24
CA PRO A 658 -12.52 16.14 -11.39
C PRO A 658 -13.23 17.23 -12.22
N MET A 659 -14.48 16.97 -12.58
CA MET A 659 -15.28 17.82 -13.44
C MET A 659 -16.61 18.18 -12.77
N ASP A 660 -17.04 19.42 -12.85
CA ASP A 660 -18.34 19.86 -12.39
C ASP A 660 -19.47 19.55 -13.41
N ARG A 661 -20.69 19.94 -13.07
CA ARG A 661 -21.88 19.71 -13.94
C ARG A 661 -21.85 20.50 -15.23
N ASP A 662 -21.08 21.58 -15.30
CA ASP A 662 -20.94 22.43 -16.47
C ASP A 662 -19.84 21.93 -17.42
N GLY A 663 -19.11 20.87 -17.05
CA GLY A 663 -18.03 20.29 -17.83
C GLY A 663 -16.70 21.03 -17.67
N SER A 664 -16.53 21.81 -16.60
CA SER A 664 -15.28 22.48 -16.27
C SER A 664 -14.47 21.61 -15.30
N ILE A 665 -13.16 21.54 -15.50
CA ILE A 665 -12.26 20.84 -14.58
C ILE A 665 -12.13 21.67 -13.30
N THR A 666 -12.36 21.04 -12.17
CA THR A 666 -12.38 21.69 -10.83
C THR A 666 -11.06 21.63 -10.08
N ASP A 667 -10.08 20.86 -10.58
CA ASP A 667 -8.76 20.67 -9.98
C ASP A 667 -7.70 21.37 -10.86
N ASP A 668 -7.09 22.43 -10.36
CA ASP A 668 -6.09 23.23 -11.07
C ASP A 668 -4.86 22.43 -11.47
N ASN A 669 -4.38 21.51 -10.59
CA ASN A 669 -3.24 20.67 -10.88
C ASN A 669 -3.55 19.61 -11.93
N TRP A 670 -4.78 19.09 -11.94
CA TRP A 670 -5.26 18.21 -13.00
C TRP A 670 -5.31 18.95 -14.35
N ASN A 671 -5.90 20.16 -14.36
CA ASN A 671 -5.97 21.00 -15.57
C ASN A 671 -4.57 21.29 -16.13
N ARG A 672 -3.63 21.69 -15.28
CA ARG A 672 -2.25 21.95 -15.68
C ARG A 672 -1.60 20.73 -16.29
N LYS A 673 -1.74 19.55 -15.69
CA LYS A 673 -1.11 18.32 -16.20
C LYS A 673 -1.74 17.83 -17.50
N TYR A 674 -3.07 17.74 -17.56
CA TYR A 674 -3.75 16.96 -18.61
C TYR A 674 -4.47 17.80 -19.67
N MET A 675 -4.55 19.14 -19.47
CA MET A 675 -5.05 20.08 -20.49
C MET A 675 -3.93 20.98 -21.02
N GLU A 676 -3.07 21.47 -20.12
CA GLU A 676 -2.03 22.45 -20.48
C GLU A 676 -0.65 21.82 -20.69
N GLY A 677 -0.44 20.56 -20.35
CA GLY A 677 0.86 19.87 -20.45
C GLY A 677 1.94 20.49 -19.57
N ARG A 678 1.59 21.02 -18.40
CA ARG A 678 2.51 21.73 -17.49
C ARG A 678 2.68 20.97 -16.19
N LEU A 679 3.82 21.19 -15.52
CA LEU A 679 4.04 20.70 -14.16
C LEU A 679 2.92 21.20 -13.21
N PRO A 680 2.50 20.37 -12.25
CA PRO A 680 1.62 20.81 -11.18
C PRO A 680 2.25 22.00 -10.44
N ILE A 681 1.41 22.84 -9.86
CA ILE A 681 1.88 23.90 -8.96
C ILE A 681 2.47 23.17 -7.73
N PRO A 682 3.73 23.42 -7.34
CA PRO A 682 4.21 22.91 -6.07
C PRO A 682 3.27 23.41 -4.98
N GLU A 683 2.75 22.52 -4.16
CA GLU A 683 2.07 22.93 -2.95
C GLU A 683 3.03 23.84 -2.19
N GLN A 684 2.61 25.08 -1.91
CA GLN A 684 3.47 26.06 -1.23
C GLN A 684 3.92 25.45 0.09
N ALA A 685 5.26 25.31 0.23
CA ALA A 685 5.93 24.71 1.37
C ALA A 685 5.60 25.44 2.69
#